data_1f913fb51b578f4c7ce95eb8adaf351c
#
_entry.id   1f913fb51b578f4c7ce95eb8adaf351c
#
_cell.length_a   1.000
_cell.length_b   1.000
_cell.length_c   1.000
_cell.angle_alpha   90.00
_cell.angle_beta   90.00
_cell.angle_gamma   90.00
#
_symmetry.space_group_name_H-M   'P 1'
#
loop_
_entity.id
_entity.type
_entity.pdbx_description
1 polymer ?
#
loop_
_entity_poly.entity_id
_entity_poly.type
_entity_poly.pdbx_seq_one_letter_code
_entity_poly.pdbx_strand_id
1 'polypeptide(L)'
;MIKFNCLFVIWGLVFLSPLTSFAQYILNGNATKESCNCYQLTTDQMWQGGSVWQSTKIDLNDPFDFKFNVFLGYLDGEGADGIVFMLQQQSANLGSQGGGMGFEGVTPSVGISLDTWQNVENNDPVYDHISIQKNGIIKHGNDLAGPIPASATSNNIEDGAWHVLQIKWDPATKTLSTYFDGVFRLSTQTDLIKAIFNNDPMVYWGFSAATGGKYNIQKFCTALNPVYNTGLTNDEVCHGTPVVFKDSSTSFTTIKNYFWDFGDGTTSTLANPPPHVYPDSGFYKVSHYITAMDNCESDPFTKIIKVGDNPDISFQVFDTCQSINPRINVDAKIGIGTINQWQWQLNGKDISNTQKPDLTMLSAGEYSLKLTAISSAGCLSNSFVSGFTVEPQPVITAVIKDGCINMPVSFNAEQTDNLTSVKNWHWDFGDNNFSDAQDAQNTYSVQGNYNVQLTAEATNGCSTLLSKNLFINAVHANAGKDTLVVMNSPFQLDGSGGSSYSWSPATGLNDPFISNPVGKLSDDLRYLLTVKTAEGCVDTASVKVTVFKGSAVYVPTAFTPNNDGLNDILKPYYVQIKTLSYFTIFNRWGQKIFSTNDLSKGWDGFSNSNEIVAGSYVWVLKAVDAIGKIYNLKGSFVLIK
;
A
#
# COMPACT_ATOMS: atom_id res chain seq x y z
N MET A 1 -0.77 -32.72 104.35
CA MET A 1 -0.86 -31.25 104.45
C MET A 1 -1.58 -30.73 103.22
N ILE A 2 -2.83 -30.38 103.41
CA ILE A 2 -3.73 -29.95 102.35
C ILE A 2 -3.67 -28.45 102.20
N LYS A 3 -3.41 -27.93 101.00
CA LYS A 3 -3.50 -26.49 100.71
C LYS A 3 -4.67 -26.27 99.70
N PHE A 4 -5.70 -25.60 100.22
CA PHE A 4 -6.81 -25.04 99.46
C PHE A 4 -6.34 -23.88 98.61
N ASN A 5 -6.64 -23.83 97.32
CA ASN A 5 -6.56 -22.65 96.50
C ASN A 5 -8.01 -22.23 96.11
N CYS A 6 -8.36 -21.01 96.54
CA CYS A 6 -9.61 -20.32 96.17
C CYS A 6 -9.55 -19.89 94.67
N LEU A 7 -10.53 -20.36 93.90
CA LEU A 7 -10.81 -19.82 92.54
C LEU A 7 -11.74 -18.61 92.65
N PHE A 8 -11.25 -17.43 92.29
CA PHE A 8 -12.12 -16.27 92.08
C PHE A 8 -12.65 -16.36 90.66
N VAL A 9 -13.95 -16.52 90.48
CA VAL A 9 -14.68 -16.37 89.23
C VAL A 9 -15.07 -14.92 89.09
N ILE A 10 -14.40 -14.21 88.17
CA ILE A 10 -14.83 -12.87 87.76
C ILE A 10 -15.84 -13.01 86.63
N TRP A 11 -17.07 -12.67 86.94
CA TRP A 11 -18.17 -12.51 85.95
C TRP A 11 -17.90 -11.19 85.23
N GLY A 12 -17.33 -11.21 84.01
CA GLY A 12 -17.33 -10.11 83.12
C GLY A 12 -18.71 -9.96 82.46
N LEU A 13 -19.45 -8.94 82.83
CA LEU A 13 -20.65 -8.49 82.11
C LEU A 13 -20.17 -7.92 80.74
N VAL A 14 -20.30 -8.75 79.67
CA VAL A 14 -20.19 -8.27 78.30
C VAL A 14 -21.49 -7.50 78.00
N PHE A 15 -21.41 -6.15 78.02
CA PHE A 15 -22.43 -5.32 77.42
C PHE A 15 -22.38 -5.51 75.90
N LEU A 16 -23.25 -6.41 75.40
CA LEU A 16 -23.64 -6.40 73.99
C LEU A 16 -24.46 -5.13 73.75
N SER A 17 -23.81 -4.04 73.36
CA SER A 17 -24.52 -2.94 72.70
C SER A 17 -25.13 -3.50 71.42
N PRO A 18 -26.43 -3.35 71.16
CA PRO A 18 -26.96 -3.66 69.87
C PRO A 18 -26.30 -2.75 68.85
N LEU A 19 -25.49 -3.28 67.95
CA LEU A 19 -25.10 -2.60 66.75
C LEU A 19 -26.37 -2.38 65.95
N THR A 20 -27.04 -1.26 66.17
CA THR A 20 -28.07 -0.77 65.28
C THR A 20 -27.38 -0.41 63.97
N SER A 21 -27.43 -1.35 63.05
CA SER A 21 -27.11 -1.06 61.65
C SER A 21 -28.15 -0.08 61.17
N PHE A 22 -27.85 1.22 61.23
CA PHE A 22 -28.63 2.22 60.50
C PHE A 22 -28.52 1.92 59.02
N ALA A 23 -29.66 1.80 58.34
CA ALA A 23 -29.68 1.74 56.91
C ALA A 23 -28.95 2.98 56.36
N GLN A 24 -27.87 2.81 55.64
CA GLN A 24 -27.05 3.91 55.12
C GLN A 24 -27.82 4.76 54.11
N TYR A 25 -28.85 4.15 53.48
CA TYR A 25 -29.67 4.80 52.46
C TYR A 25 -31.15 4.64 52.77
N ILE A 26 -31.92 5.71 52.50
CA ILE A 26 -33.36 5.78 52.64
C ILE A 26 -33.99 5.68 51.25
N LEU A 27 -34.86 4.70 51.06
CA LEU A 27 -35.55 4.45 49.79
C LEU A 27 -36.97 5.00 49.87
N ASN A 28 -37.43 5.67 48.85
CA ASN A 28 -38.77 6.23 48.75
C ASN A 28 -39.44 5.88 47.42
N GLY A 29 -40.78 5.87 47.42
CA GLY A 29 -41.58 5.58 46.22
C GLY A 29 -41.37 4.15 45.70
N ASN A 30 -41.10 4.04 44.40
CA ASN A 30 -40.89 2.77 43.74
C ASN A 30 -39.44 2.25 43.89
N ALA A 31 -38.55 2.98 44.55
CA ALA A 31 -37.16 2.59 44.69
C ALA A 31 -37.00 1.27 45.46
N THR A 32 -36.19 0.37 44.94
CA THR A 32 -35.83 -0.90 45.55
C THR A 32 -34.32 -1.10 45.59
N LYS A 33 -33.86 -1.88 46.58
CA LYS A 33 -32.44 -2.24 46.66
C LYS A 33 -32.23 -3.56 45.91
N GLU A 34 -31.36 -3.56 44.89
CA GLU A 34 -31.04 -4.76 44.11
C GLU A 34 -29.84 -5.54 44.65
N SER A 35 -28.81 -4.81 45.09
CA SER A 35 -27.62 -5.38 45.72
C SER A 35 -27.16 -4.52 46.89
N CYS A 36 -26.01 -4.81 47.47
CA CYS A 36 -25.51 -4.04 48.60
C CYS A 36 -25.25 -2.54 48.25
N ASN A 37 -24.89 -2.25 46.99
CA ASN A 37 -24.54 -0.91 46.49
C ASN A 37 -25.39 -0.43 45.30
N CYS A 38 -26.33 -1.28 44.81
CA CYS A 38 -27.16 -0.97 43.66
C CYS A 38 -28.62 -0.80 44.01
N TYR A 39 -29.25 0.16 43.38
CA TYR A 39 -30.63 0.57 43.61
C TYR A 39 -31.33 0.76 42.26
N GLN A 40 -32.51 0.18 42.12
CA GLN A 40 -33.43 0.47 41.05
C GLN A 40 -34.40 1.55 41.52
N LEU A 41 -34.51 2.63 40.75
CA LEU A 41 -35.36 3.79 41.02
C LEU A 41 -36.75 3.63 40.41
N THR A 42 -36.78 3.18 39.12
CA THR A 42 -38.00 2.90 38.37
C THR A 42 -37.90 1.54 37.68
N THR A 43 -39.05 0.94 37.39
CA THR A 43 -39.16 -0.21 36.48
C THR A 43 -39.63 0.27 35.12
N ASP A 44 -39.83 -0.67 34.18
CA ASP A 44 -40.42 -0.45 32.85
C ASP A 44 -41.95 -0.22 32.90
N GLN A 45 -42.41 0.62 33.84
CA GLN A 45 -43.82 0.93 34.07
C GLN A 45 -44.05 2.45 34.05
N MET A 46 -45.24 2.86 33.57
CA MET A 46 -45.68 4.26 33.58
C MET A 46 -45.94 4.75 35.01
N TRP A 47 -45.84 6.04 35.22
CA TRP A 47 -46.21 6.79 36.42
C TRP A 47 -45.52 6.29 37.69
N GLN A 48 -44.23 5.99 37.58
CA GLN A 48 -43.40 5.68 38.73
C GLN A 48 -42.55 6.88 39.16
N GLY A 49 -42.19 6.87 40.42
CA GLY A 49 -41.20 7.78 40.97
C GLY A 49 -40.48 7.13 42.13
N GLY A 50 -39.17 7.10 42.06
CA GLY A 50 -38.35 6.50 43.11
C GLY A 50 -37.16 7.40 43.44
N SER A 51 -36.81 7.42 44.72
CA SER A 51 -35.59 8.11 45.16
C SER A 51 -34.83 7.35 46.22
N VAL A 52 -33.54 7.55 46.26
CA VAL A 52 -32.67 6.95 47.28
C VAL A 52 -31.72 8.01 47.79
N TRP A 53 -31.74 8.22 49.09
CA TRP A 53 -30.98 9.27 49.76
C TRP A 53 -29.97 8.72 50.74
N GLN A 54 -28.79 9.30 50.79
CA GLN A 54 -27.85 9.11 51.90
C GLN A 54 -28.55 9.57 53.21
N SER A 55 -28.53 8.75 54.26
CA SER A 55 -29.22 9.05 55.52
C SER A 55 -28.57 10.18 56.31
N THR A 56 -27.32 10.49 56.03
CA THR A 56 -26.55 11.58 56.69
C THR A 56 -26.18 12.68 55.68
N LYS A 57 -26.20 13.92 56.14
CA LYS A 57 -25.77 15.07 55.34
C LYS A 57 -24.24 15.08 55.18
N ILE A 58 -23.78 15.57 54.05
CA ILE A 58 -22.37 15.92 53.76
C ILE A 58 -22.16 17.42 53.95
N ASP A 59 -20.93 17.82 54.27
CA ASP A 59 -20.51 19.22 54.38
C ASP A 59 -19.86 19.68 53.06
N LEU A 60 -20.42 20.73 52.42
CA LEU A 60 -19.89 21.30 51.18
C LEU A 60 -18.62 22.17 51.40
N ASN A 61 -18.17 22.38 52.64
CA ASN A 61 -16.83 22.88 52.89
C ASN A 61 -15.74 21.85 52.62
N ASP A 62 -16.11 20.57 52.57
CA ASP A 62 -15.22 19.47 52.20
C ASP A 62 -15.35 19.14 50.72
N PRO A 63 -14.25 18.78 50.02
CA PRO A 63 -14.30 18.33 48.66
C PRO A 63 -14.86 16.92 48.55
N PHE A 64 -15.52 16.59 47.42
CA PHE A 64 -15.89 15.23 47.12
C PHE A 64 -15.63 14.88 45.66
N ASP A 65 -15.40 13.60 45.40
CA ASP A 65 -15.26 12.99 44.06
C ASP A 65 -16.09 11.71 44.05
N PHE A 66 -17.37 11.86 43.70
CA PHE A 66 -18.34 10.76 43.72
C PHE A 66 -18.37 10.09 42.35
N LYS A 67 -18.34 8.76 42.37
CA LYS A 67 -18.50 7.93 41.14
C LYS A 67 -19.67 6.98 41.34
N PHE A 68 -20.50 6.97 40.33
CA PHE A 68 -21.70 6.13 40.28
C PHE A 68 -21.76 5.38 38.97
N ASN A 69 -22.17 4.14 38.99
CA ASN A 69 -22.63 3.47 37.79
C ASN A 69 -24.12 3.79 37.64
N VAL A 70 -24.55 4.28 36.49
CA VAL A 70 -25.93 4.63 36.16
C VAL A 70 -26.41 3.80 34.98
N PHE A 71 -27.64 3.30 35.05
CA PHE A 71 -28.29 2.59 33.97
C PHE A 71 -29.61 3.30 33.66
N LEU A 72 -29.77 3.68 32.38
CA LEU A 72 -30.90 4.52 31.97
C LEU A 72 -31.93 3.77 31.13
N GLY A 73 -31.72 2.46 30.99
CA GLY A 73 -32.63 1.59 30.28
C GLY A 73 -32.18 1.19 28.89
N TYR A 74 -33.10 0.63 28.11
CA TYR A 74 -32.85 0.08 26.79
C TYR A 74 -33.88 0.51 25.73
N LEU A 75 -34.81 1.39 26.11
CA LEU A 75 -35.85 1.92 25.23
C LEU A 75 -35.46 3.34 24.82
N ASP A 76 -34.90 3.49 23.64
CA ASP A 76 -34.76 4.76 22.96
C ASP A 76 -36.09 5.18 22.31
N GLY A 77 -36.43 6.44 22.25
CA GLY A 77 -37.66 6.95 21.65
C GLY A 77 -38.99 6.67 22.40
N GLU A 78 -39.04 5.67 23.28
CA GLU A 78 -40.13 5.39 24.19
C GLU A 78 -39.67 5.44 25.66
N GLY A 79 -38.36 5.61 25.88
CA GLY A 79 -37.75 5.77 27.19
C GLY A 79 -38.00 7.13 27.81
N ALA A 80 -38.16 7.19 29.11
CA ALA A 80 -38.41 8.41 29.90
C ALA A 80 -38.30 8.14 31.40
N ASP A 81 -38.23 9.14 32.23
CA ASP A 81 -37.92 10.56 31.98
C ASP A 81 -36.40 10.83 32.18
N GLY A 82 -35.72 9.96 32.95
CA GLY A 82 -34.30 10.08 33.29
C GLY A 82 -34.00 10.04 34.78
N ILE A 83 -32.78 10.39 35.16
CA ILE A 83 -32.26 10.29 36.51
C ILE A 83 -31.60 11.60 36.94
N VAL A 84 -31.78 12.03 38.19
CA VAL A 84 -31.15 13.21 38.74
C VAL A 84 -30.36 12.85 40.01
N PHE A 85 -29.05 13.14 39.99
CA PHE A 85 -28.28 13.31 41.23
C PHE A 85 -28.61 14.65 41.85
N MET A 86 -28.89 14.64 43.16
CA MET A 86 -29.35 15.86 43.80
C MET A 86 -28.63 16.12 45.12
N LEU A 87 -28.32 17.43 45.36
CA LEU A 87 -27.95 17.96 46.66
C LEU A 87 -29.12 18.80 47.17
N GLN A 88 -29.60 18.60 48.40
CA GLN A 88 -30.75 19.35 48.96
C GLN A 88 -30.72 19.39 50.49
N GLN A 89 -31.50 20.29 51.10
CA GLN A 89 -31.53 20.49 52.54
C GLN A 89 -32.83 20.03 53.24
N GLN A 90 -33.88 19.69 52.46
CA GLN A 90 -35.21 19.47 53.00
C GLN A 90 -35.33 18.15 53.78
N SER A 91 -35.24 17.01 53.11
CA SER A 91 -35.49 15.73 53.72
C SER A 91 -34.96 14.57 52.88
N ALA A 92 -34.53 13.49 53.52
CA ALA A 92 -34.23 12.22 52.86
C ALA A 92 -35.48 11.41 52.43
N ASN A 93 -36.69 11.98 52.55
CA ASN A 93 -37.95 11.38 52.13
C ASN A 93 -38.60 12.10 50.94
N LEU A 94 -37.79 12.65 50.04
CA LEU A 94 -38.25 13.35 48.84
C LEU A 94 -38.34 12.41 47.64
N GLY A 95 -39.29 12.66 46.74
CA GLY A 95 -39.45 11.99 45.44
C GLY A 95 -40.86 12.30 44.89
N SER A 96 -40.95 12.44 43.56
CA SER A 96 -42.20 12.67 42.84
C SER A 96 -42.16 11.93 41.48
N GLN A 97 -43.35 11.82 40.86
CA GLN A 97 -43.52 11.15 39.55
C GLN A 97 -43.49 12.16 38.39
N GLY A 98 -43.23 11.67 37.16
CA GLY A 98 -43.37 12.44 35.94
C GLY A 98 -42.12 13.18 35.50
N GLY A 99 -42.21 14.00 34.43
CA GLY A 99 -41.13 14.67 33.73
C GLY A 99 -40.20 15.57 34.58
N GLY A 100 -40.59 15.84 35.83
CA GLY A 100 -39.72 16.52 36.81
C GLY A 100 -38.65 15.64 37.46
N MET A 101 -38.62 14.35 37.14
CA MET A 101 -37.63 13.34 37.60
C MET A 101 -37.42 13.35 39.13
N GLY A 102 -38.44 13.75 39.91
CA GLY A 102 -38.35 13.94 41.36
C GLY A 102 -37.53 15.15 41.82
N PHE A 103 -37.02 15.97 40.92
CA PHE A 103 -36.28 17.20 41.21
C PHE A 103 -37.16 18.44 41.23
N GLU A 104 -38.21 18.48 40.37
CA GLU A 104 -39.06 19.65 40.21
C GLU A 104 -39.63 20.15 41.56
N GLY A 105 -39.47 21.46 41.81
CA GLY A 105 -39.96 22.13 43.02
C GLY A 105 -39.16 21.87 44.31
N VAL A 106 -38.11 21.10 44.28
CA VAL A 106 -37.21 20.91 45.43
C VAL A 106 -36.31 22.10 45.59
N THR A 107 -36.50 22.85 46.67
CA THR A 107 -35.72 24.07 46.93
C THR A 107 -35.42 24.23 48.43
N PRO A 108 -34.16 24.58 48.85
CA PRO A 108 -33.00 24.79 48.02
C PRO A 108 -32.37 23.49 47.52
N SER A 109 -31.90 23.45 46.28
CA SER A 109 -31.28 22.23 45.71
C SER A 109 -30.35 22.56 44.53
N VAL A 110 -29.46 21.57 44.24
CA VAL A 110 -28.69 21.48 42.97
C VAL A 110 -28.94 20.08 42.41
N GLY A 111 -29.37 20.03 41.17
CA GLY A 111 -29.58 18.77 40.44
C GLY A 111 -28.61 18.62 39.29
N ILE A 112 -28.04 17.42 39.10
CA ILE A 112 -27.35 17.00 37.88
C ILE A 112 -28.26 16.00 37.22
N SER A 113 -28.98 16.44 36.16
CA SER A 113 -29.91 15.60 35.41
C SER A 113 -29.24 14.90 34.26
N LEU A 114 -29.54 13.63 34.07
CA LEU A 114 -29.42 12.87 32.84
C LEU A 114 -30.84 12.65 32.35
N ASP A 115 -31.29 13.51 31.45
CA ASP A 115 -32.66 13.57 30.95
C ASP A 115 -32.69 12.90 29.57
N THR A 116 -33.54 11.90 29.42
CA THR A 116 -33.64 11.04 28.24
C THR A 116 -34.93 11.25 27.46
N TRP A 117 -35.81 12.17 27.93
CA TRP A 117 -37.07 12.46 27.25
C TRP A 117 -37.21 13.94 26.92
N GLN A 118 -37.51 14.26 25.66
CA GLN A 118 -37.71 15.63 25.22
C GLN A 118 -39.05 16.20 25.67
N ASN A 119 -39.05 17.10 26.65
CA ASN A 119 -40.18 17.94 27.05
C ASN A 119 -40.04 19.33 26.40
N VAL A 120 -40.75 19.56 25.32
CA VAL A 120 -40.64 20.81 24.52
C VAL A 120 -40.96 22.05 25.38
N GLU A 121 -41.89 21.94 26.31
CA GLU A 121 -42.26 23.02 27.27
C GLU A 121 -41.13 23.36 28.24
N ASN A 122 -40.21 22.48 28.46
CA ASN A 122 -39.01 22.68 29.27
C ASN A 122 -37.80 23.18 28.46
N ASN A 123 -37.95 23.39 27.15
CA ASN A 123 -36.89 23.72 26.22
C ASN A 123 -35.80 22.62 26.11
N ASP A 124 -36.16 21.36 26.26
CA ASP A 124 -35.24 20.26 26.17
C ASP A 124 -34.72 20.09 24.74
N PRO A 125 -33.44 19.75 24.54
CA PRO A 125 -32.91 19.40 23.25
C PRO A 125 -33.48 18.05 22.73
N VAL A 126 -33.25 17.75 21.47
CA VAL A 126 -33.72 16.50 20.82
C VAL A 126 -32.84 15.28 21.12
N TYR A 127 -31.85 15.42 21.95
CA TYR A 127 -30.90 14.37 22.33
C TYR A 127 -30.86 14.22 23.84
N ASP A 128 -30.48 13.06 24.32
CA ASP A 128 -30.27 12.80 25.74
C ASP A 128 -29.19 13.74 26.27
N HIS A 129 -29.51 14.42 27.36
CA HIS A 129 -28.69 15.51 27.79
C HIS A 129 -28.35 15.47 29.28
N ILE A 130 -27.24 16.14 29.58
CA ILE A 130 -26.82 16.42 30.94
C ILE A 130 -26.91 17.92 31.21
N SER A 131 -27.43 18.28 32.38
CA SER A 131 -27.45 19.65 32.86
C SER A 131 -27.17 19.78 34.35
N ILE A 132 -26.70 20.96 34.80
CA ILE A 132 -26.59 21.33 36.22
C ILE A 132 -27.63 22.38 36.48
N GLN A 133 -28.64 22.02 37.24
CA GLN A 133 -29.82 22.83 37.53
C GLN A 133 -29.89 23.22 39.02
N LYS A 134 -30.73 24.18 39.38
CA LYS A 134 -30.90 24.65 40.76
C LYS A 134 -32.35 24.81 41.15
N ASN A 135 -32.63 24.65 42.49
CA ASN A 135 -33.90 24.97 43.13
C ASN A 135 -35.13 24.32 42.49
N GLY A 136 -34.96 23.08 41.97
CA GLY A 136 -36.05 22.36 41.38
C GLY A 136 -36.60 22.95 40.08
N ILE A 137 -35.84 23.78 39.37
CA ILE A 137 -36.23 24.38 38.11
C ILE A 137 -35.72 23.45 37.00
N ILE A 138 -36.64 22.75 36.33
CA ILE A 138 -36.36 21.80 35.24
C ILE A 138 -36.31 22.49 33.88
N LYS A 139 -36.92 23.67 33.73
CA LYS A 139 -36.97 24.42 32.47
C LYS A 139 -35.60 25.04 32.15
N HIS A 140 -35.03 24.63 31.02
CA HIS A 140 -33.75 25.14 30.56
C HIS A 140 -33.75 26.64 30.22
N GLY A 141 -32.58 27.26 30.34
CA GLY A 141 -32.34 28.67 30.19
C GLY A 141 -31.95 29.39 31.49
N ASN A 142 -32.12 28.72 32.65
CA ASN A 142 -31.65 29.19 33.96
C ASN A 142 -30.73 28.17 34.64
N ASP A 143 -30.18 27.24 33.87
CA ASP A 143 -29.24 26.24 34.35
C ASP A 143 -27.96 26.88 34.89
N LEU A 144 -27.32 26.23 35.83
CA LEU A 144 -25.96 26.57 36.22
C LEU A 144 -24.95 26.20 35.13
N ALA A 145 -25.24 25.14 34.38
CA ALA A 145 -24.52 24.73 33.18
C ALA A 145 -25.35 23.74 32.33
N GLY A 146 -25.23 23.78 31.03
CA GLY A 146 -25.93 22.91 30.09
C GLY A 146 -27.22 23.52 29.52
N PRO A 147 -28.10 22.75 28.85
CA PRO A 147 -27.94 21.35 28.52
C PRO A 147 -26.93 21.08 27.38
N ILE A 148 -26.24 19.94 27.44
CA ILE A 148 -25.40 19.43 26.35
C ILE A 148 -25.64 17.91 26.21
N PRO A 149 -25.25 17.24 25.09
CA PRO A 149 -25.35 15.79 24.99
C PRO A 149 -24.68 15.12 26.20
N ALA A 150 -25.36 14.18 26.80
CA ALA A 150 -24.87 13.51 28.01
C ALA A 150 -23.61 12.67 27.70
N SER A 151 -23.61 11.95 26.59
CA SER A 151 -22.41 11.26 26.08
C SER A 151 -21.62 12.18 25.13
N ALA A 152 -20.29 12.00 25.07
CA ALA A 152 -19.42 12.69 24.14
C ALA A 152 -19.47 12.10 22.73
N THR A 153 -19.96 10.89 22.58
CA THR A 153 -19.90 10.07 21.36
C THR A 153 -21.26 9.59 20.85
N SER A 154 -22.32 9.79 21.64
CA SER A 154 -23.69 9.35 21.30
C SER A 154 -24.71 10.43 21.72
N ASN A 155 -25.80 10.53 20.98
CA ASN A 155 -26.97 11.31 21.38
C ASN A 155 -27.98 10.49 22.19
N ASN A 156 -27.75 9.21 22.36
CA ASN A 156 -28.55 8.27 23.12
C ASN A 156 -27.68 7.62 24.21
N ILE A 157 -28.17 7.60 25.46
CA ILE A 157 -27.59 6.91 26.63
C ILE A 157 -28.52 5.84 27.20
N GLU A 158 -29.65 5.55 26.55
CA GLU A 158 -30.58 4.48 26.85
C GLU A 158 -30.26 3.21 26.01
N ASP A 159 -28.98 2.88 25.95
CA ASP A 159 -28.41 1.85 25.07
C ASP A 159 -28.31 0.45 25.69
N GLY A 160 -28.89 0.29 26.91
CA GLY A 160 -28.84 -0.94 27.67
C GLY A 160 -27.50 -1.20 28.37
N ALA A 161 -26.61 -0.23 28.37
CA ALA A 161 -25.32 -0.34 29.06
C ALA A 161 -25.30 0.41 30.40
N TRP A 162 -24.33 0.04 31.22
CA TRP A 162 -23.99 0.80 32.41
C TRP A 162 -22.98 1.88 32.06
N HIS A 163 -23.26 3.12 32.49
CA HIS A 163 -22.39 4.29 32.31
C HIS A 163 -21.80 4.74 33.64
N VAL A 164 -20.70 5.48 33.61
CA VAL A 164 -20.05 6.03 34.79
C VAL A 164 -20.32 7.54 34.88
N LEU A 165 -21.17 7.95 35.84
CA LEU A 165 -21.34 9.35 36.20
C LEU A 165 -20.38 9.71 37.33
N GLN A 166 -19.48 10.69 37.09
CA GLN A 166 -18.58 11.21 38.11
C GLN A 166 -18.91 12.67 38.39
N ILE A 167 -19.01 13.00 39.65
CA ILE A 167 -19.37 14.34 40.14
C ILE A 167 -18.31 14.79 41.15
N LYS A 168 -17.64 15.91 40.84
CA LYS A 168 -16.59 16.47 41.69
C LYS A 168 -16.98 17.85 42.20
N TRP A 169 -16.78 18.06 43.47
CA TRP A 169 -16.90 19.35 44.12
C TRP A 169 -15.55 19.77 44.69
N ASP A 170 -15.12 20.97 44.34
CA ASP A 170 -13.95 21.61 44.91
C ASP A 170 -14.38 22.91 45.61
N PRO A 171 -14.43 22.94 46.96
CA PRO A 171 -14.84 24.13 47.73
C PRO A 171 -13.85 25.29 47.63
N ALA A 172 -12.55 25.01 47.34
CA ALA A 172 -11.55 26.07 47.22
C ALA A 172 -11.76 26.93 45.96
N THR A 173 -12.11 26.29 44.85
CA THR A 173 -12.42 26.96 43.56
C THR A 173 -13.92 27.20 43.38
N LYS A 174 -14.77 26.65 44.27
CA LYS A 174 -16.24 26.67 44.17
C LYS A 174 -16.73 26.05 42.85
N THR A 175 -16.07 24.99 42.40
CA THR A 175 -16.34 24.36 41.10
C THR A 175 -17.01 23.00 41.32
N LEU A 176 -18.21 22.85 40.74
CA LEU A 176 -18.90 21.59 40.59
C LEU A 176 -18.69 21.10 39.14
N SER A 177 -18.10 19.93 38.95
CA SER A 177 -17.76 19.36 37.62
C SER A 177 -18.39 18.00 37.47
N THR A 178 -18.82 17.69 36.23
CA THR A 178 -19.40 16.40 35.86
C THR A 178 -18.62 15.74 34.73
N TYR A 179 -18.49 14.42 34.81
CA TYR A 179 -17.89 13.56 33.80
C TYR A 179 -18.84 12.41 33.52
N PHE A 180 -18.96 12.02 32.25
CA PHE A 180 -19.72 10.86 31.81
C PHE A 180 -18.80 9.95 31.03
N ASP A 181 -18.70 8.67 31.44
CA ASP A 181 -17.74 7.68 30.93
C ASP A 181 -16.29 8.18 30.88
N GLY A 182 -15.90 8.89 31.92
CA GLY A 182 -14.54 9.44 32.05
C GLY A 182 -14.28 10.71 31.26
N VAL A 183 -15.23 11.18 30.42
CA VAL A 183 -15.11 12.39 29.63
C VAL A 183 -15.75 13.59 30.37
N PHE A 184 -15.02 14.68 30.51
CA PHE A 184 -15.56 15.92 31.07
C PHE A 184 -16.77 16.42 30.26
N ARG A 185 -17.87 16.74 30.96
CA ARG A 185 -19.10 17.26 30.32
C ARG A 185 -19.38 18.68 30.68
N LEU A 186 -19.63 18.98 31.94
CA LEU A 186 -20.07 20.30 32.42
C LEU A 186 -19.34 20.71 33.68
N SER A 187 -19.24 22.02 33.90
CA SER A 187 -18.90 22.58 35.20
C SER A 187 -19.61 23.92 35.43
N THR A 188 -19.86 24.20 36.70
CA THR A 188 -20.24 25.52 37.14
C THR A 188 -19.29 26.01 38.24
N GLN A 189 -18.89 27.27 38.16
CA GLN A 189 -18.13 27.93 39.22
C GLN A 189 -19.06 28.82 40.02
N THR A 190 -19.75 28.22 40.99
CA THR A 190 -20.78 28.87 41.80
C THR A 190 -20.55 28.57 43.26
N ASP A 191 -20.60 29.59 44.12
CA ASP A 191 -20.63 29.41 45.57
C ASP A 191 -21.96 28.78 45.98
N LEU A 192 -22.07 27.46 45.91
CA LEU A 192 -23.30 26.74 46.19
C LEU A 192 -23.85 27.03 47.59
N ILE A 193 -22.95 27.10 48.57
CA ILE A 193 -23.33 27.34 49.99
C ILE A 193 -24.03 28.70 50.12
N LYS A 194 -23.46 29.75 49.53
CA LYS A 194 -24.00 31.09 49.63
C LYS A 194 -25.17 31.35 48.68
N ALA A 195 -25.03 30.92 47.43
CA ALA A 195 -25.97 31.30 46.38
C ALA A 195 -27.25 30.45 46.37
N ILE A 196 -27.18 29.20 46.92
CA ILE A 196 -28.29 28.24 46.84
C ILE A 196 -28.71 27.78 48.25
N PHE A 197 -27.76 27.40 49.09
CA PHE A 197 -28.04 26.77 50.40
C PHE A 197 -28.06 27.73 51.59
N ASN A 198 -28.34 29.02 51.38
CA ASN A 198 -28.56 30.01 52.42
C ASN A 198 -27.47 30.09 53.50
N ASN A 199 -26.21 29.88 53.12
CA ASN A 199 -25.00 29.79 53.96
C ASN A 199 -24.95 28.57 54.90
N ASP A 200 -25.80 27.56 54.70
CA ASP A 200 -25.71 26.26 55.40
C ASP A 200 -25.03 25.24 54.46
N PRO A 201 -23.84 24.75 54.80
CA PRO A 201 -23.14 23.80 53.94
C PRO A 201 -23.66 22.37 54.00
N MET A 202 -24.55 22.07 54.96
CA MET A 202 -25.00 20.71 55.25
C MET A 202 -26.12 20.28 54.30
N VAL A 203 -25.85 19.37 53.39
CA VAL A 203 -26.81 18.89 52.38
C VAL A 203 -26.94 17.37 52.39
N TYR A 204 -28.14 16.86 52.10
CA TYR A 204 -28.35 15.47 51.71
C TYR A 204 -27.94 15.33 50.26
N TRP A 205 -27.39 14.17 49.87
CA TRP A 205 -27.24 13.77 48.49
C TRP A 205 -28.04 12.49 48.22
N GLY A 206 -28.48 12.31 46.98
CA GLY A 206 -29.21 11.14 46.55
C GLY A 206 -29.52 11.17 45.08
N PHE A 207 -30.22 10.15 44.67
CA PHE A 207 -30.76 10.02 43.31
C PHE A 207 -32.27 9.98 43.35
N SER A 208 -32.86 10.59 42.35
CA SER A 208 -34.27 10.42 42.03
C SER A 208 -34.43 10.12 40.55
N ALA A 209 -35.48 9.41 40.23
CA ALA A 209 -35.89 9.13 38.86
C ALA A 209 -37.41 9.04 38.81
N ALA A 210 -37.98 9.30 37.65
CA ALA A 210 -39.40 9.15 37.44
C ALA A 210 -39.70 8.65 36.03
N THR A 211 -40.93 8.15 35.83
CA THR A 211 -41.51 7.84 34.54
C THR A 211 -42.86 8.55 34.44
N GLY A 212 -43.24 8.96 33.24
CA GLY A 212 -44.54 9.55 32.94
C GLY A 212 -45.41 8.64 32.09
N GLY A 213 -45.89 9.16 30.97
CA GLY A 213 -46.57 8.35 29.95
C GLY A 213 -45.65 7.47 29.12
N LYS A 214 -44.34 7.69 29.22
CA LYS A 214 -43.24 6.88 28.71
C LYS A 214 -42.41 6.40 29.89
N TYR A 215 -41.59 5.38 29.71
CA TYR A 215 -40.94 4.71 30.84
C TYR A 215 -39.62 4.04 30.43
N ASN A 216 -38.74 3.90 31.40
CA ASN A 216 -37.55 3.05 31.29
C ASN A 216 -37.12 2.58 32.67
N ILE A 217 -36.25 1.56 32.71
CA ILE A 217 -35.62 1.11 33.95
C ILE A 217 -34.47 2.06 34.27
N GLN A 218 -34.56 2.75 35.39
CA GLN A 218 -33.47 3.63 35.84
C GLN A 218 -32.87 3.08 37.13
N LYS A 219 -31.55 2.93 37.13
CA LYS A 219 -30.80 2.39 38.25
C LYS A 219 -29.52 3.19 38.49
N PHE A 220 -29.05 3.13 39.72
CA PHE A 220 -27.69 3.53 40.02
C PHE A 220 -27.04 2.58 41.03
N CYS A 221 -25.71 2.50 40.97
CA CYS A 221 -24.89 1.88 42.01
C CYS A 221 -23.84 2.88 42.48
N THR A 222 -23.59 2.93 43.77
CA THR A 222 -22.36 3.56 44.25
C THR A 222 -21.17 2.76 43.74
N ALA A 223 -20.14 3.41 43.24
CA ALA A 223 -19.03 2.73 42.60
C ALA A 223 -18.40 1.69 43.55
N LEU A 224 -18.30 0.48 43.10
CA LEU A 224 -17.60 -0.64 43.73
C LEU A 224 -17.02 -1.50 42.60
N ASN A 225 -16.08 -0.92 41.87
CA ASN A 225 -15.58 -1.46 40.61
C ASN A 225 -14.16 -1.99 40.83
N PRO A 226 -13.97 -3.30 40.98
CA PRO A 226 -12.65 -3.89 40.99
C PRO A 226 -12.04 -3.79 39.58
N VAL A 227 -10.82 -3.33 39.51
CA VAL A 227 -10.04 -3.25 38.25
C VAL A 227 -8.58 -3.40 38.58
N TYR A 228 -7.85 -4.09 37.76
CA TYR A 228 -6.40 -4.18 37.87
C TYR A 228 -5.69 -4.06 36.53
N ASN A 229 -4.42 -3.70 36.60
CA ASN A 229 -3.51 -3.63 35.46
C ASN A 229 -2.29 -4.51 35.73
N THR A 230 -1.82 -5.20 34.70
CA THR A 230 -0.62 -6.03 34.73
C THR A 230 0.57 -5.40 34.01
N GLY A 231 0.33 -4.38 33.19
CA GLY A 231 1.35 -3.82 32.30
C GLY A 231 1.76 -4.75 31.16
N LEU A 232 1.11 -5.92 31.03
CA LEU A 232 1.39 -6.87 29.96
C LEU A 232 0.76 -6.44 28.64
N THR A 233 1.46 -6.67 27.56
CA THR A 233 0.91 -6.51 26.21
C THR A 233 0.02 -7.72 25.89
N ASN A 234 -1.25 -7.49 25.52
CA ASN A 234 -2.24 -8.53 25.21
C ASN A 234 -2.46 -9.57 26.33
N ASP A 235 -2.17 -9.19 27.59
CA ASP A 235 -2.23 -10.08 28.75
C ASP A 235 -1.41 -11.40 28.56
N GLU A 236 -0.30 -11.31 27.82
CA GLU A 236 0.62 -12.42 27.57
C GLU A 236 1.95 -12.25 28.31
N VAL A 237 2.49 -13.37 28.83
CA VAL A 237 3.78 -13.42 29.51
C VAL A 237 4.43 -14.80 29.32
N CYS A 238 5.77 -14.87 29.38
CA CYS A 238 6.49 -16.14 29.37
C CYS A 238 6.41 -16.83 30.74
N HIS A 239 6.28 -18.16 30.75
CA HIS A 239 6.34 -18.91 32.02
C HIS A 239 7.62 -18.60 32.79
N GLY A 240 7.56 -18.64 34.10
CA GLY A 240 8.67 -18.27 34.96
C GLY A 240 8.98 -16.77 35.06
N THR A 241 8.30 -15.92 34.28
CA THR A 241 8.46 -14.46 34.34
C THR A 241 7.52 -13.85 35.37
N PRO A 242 7.98 -12.98 36.28
CA PRO A 242 7.13 -12.33 37.26
C PRO A 242 6.12 -11.37 36.62
N VAL A 243 4.84 -11.48 36.98
CA VAL A 243 3.76 -10.56 36.61
C VAL A 243 3.44 -9.65 37.79
N VAL A 244 3.39 -8.35 37.56
CA VAL A 244 3.03 -7.37 38.57
C VAL A 244 1.55 -7.04 38.44
N PHE A 245 0.76 -7.41 39.42
CA PHE A 245 -0.66 -7.04 39.51
C PHE A 245 -0.79 -5.76 40.34
N LYS A 246 -1.34 -4.74 39.71
CA LYS A 246 -1.54 -3.43 40.35
C LYS A 246 -3.02 -3.11 40.42
N ASP A 247 -3.54 -2.92 41.64
CA ASP A 247 -4.90 -2.47 41.85
C ASP A 247 -5.14 -1.08 41.29
N SER A 248 -6.26 -0.91 40.61
CA SER A 248 -6.78 0.36 40.12
C SER A 248 -8.29 0.48 40.37
N SER A 249 -8.78 -0.29 41.31
CA SER A 249 -10.18 -0.31 41.71
C SER A 249 -10.69 1.05 42.16
N THR A 250 -11.96 1.31 41.92
CA THR A 250 -12.65 2.50 42.41
C THR A 250 -13.80 2.09 43.31
N SER A 251 -13.92 2.76 44.45
CA SER A 251 -15.01 2.56 45.39
C SER A 251 -15.54 3.92 45.86
N PHE A 252 -16.82 3.97 46.10
CA PHE A 252 -17.48 5.16 46.67
C PHE A 252 -17.05 5.41 48.12
N THR A 253 -16.81 4.34 48.89
CA THR A 253 -16.24 4.41 50.23
C THR A 253 -14.80 3.86 50.22
N THR A 254 -14.08 3.95 51.33
CA THR A 254 -12.76 3.34 51.48
C THR A 254 -12.86 1.81 51.28
N ILE A 255 -11.93 1.26 50.49
CA ILE A 255 -11.80 -0.18 50.31
C ILE A 255 -11.26 -0.76 51.61
N LYS A 256 -11.95 -1.76 52.14
CA LYS A 256 -11.59 -2.45 53.40
C LYS A 256 -10.68 -3.63 53.14
N ASN A 257 -11.03 -4.47 52.18
CA ASN A 257 -10.28 -5.66 51.83
C ASN A 257 -10.12 -5.79 50.31
N TYR A 258 -9.05 -6.47 49.91
CA TYR A 258 -8.77 -6.89 48.53
C TYR A 258 -8.71 -8.42 48.53
N PHE A 259 -9.09 -9.03 47.42
CA PHE A 259 -8.93 -10.46 47.22
C PHE A 259 -8.50 -10.73 45.78
N TRP A 260 -7.49 -11.54 45.63
CA TRP A 260 -6.94 -12.01 44.36
C TRP A 260 -6.95 -13.53 44.33
N ASP A 261 -7.40 -14.10 43.23
CA ASP A 261 -7.19 -15.47 42.82
C ASP A 261 -6.42 -15.43 41.49
N PHE A 262 -5.21 -15.96 41.47
CA PHE A 262 -4.36 -15.92 40.29
C PHE A 262 -4.70 -17.03 39.28
N GLY A 263 -5.64 -17.90 39.58
CA GLY A 263 -6.11 -18.96 38.68
C GLY A 263 -5.19 -20.19 38.64
N ASP A 264 -4.15 -20.23 39.44
CA ASP A 264 -3.22 -21.35 39.61
C ASP A 264 -3.38 -22.02 40.97
N GLY A 265 -4.42 -21.68 41.74
CA GLY A 265 -4.71 -22.14 43.08
C GLY A 265 -4.04 -21.30 44.18
N THR A 266 -3.32 -20.25 43.83
CA THR A 266 -2.74 -19.28 44.78
C THR A 266 -3.62 -18.03 44.89
N THR A 267 -3.57 -17.36 46.05
CA THR A 267 -4.39 -16.18 46.34
C THR A 267 -3.58 -15.11 47.07
N SER A 268 -4.11 -13.85 47.09
CA SER A 268 -3.56 -12.76 47.88
C SER A 268 -4.68 -11.85 48.41
N THR A 269 -4.42 -11.19 49.54
CA THR A 269 -5.33 -10.18 50.15
C THR A 269 -4.69 -8.77 50.20
N LEU A 270 -3.56 -8.58 49.57
CA LEU A 270 -2.88 -7.28 49.51
C LEU A 270 -3.43 -6.44 48.36
N ALA A 271 -3.56 -5.15 48.54
CA ALA A 271 -3.98 -4.22 47.45
C ALA A 271 -3.07 -4.37 46.22
N ASN A 272 -1.78 -4.42 46.44
CA ASN A 272 -0.80 -4.70 45.40
C ASN A 272 0.03 -5.92 45.84
N PRO A 273 -0.29 -7.12 45.34
CA PRO A 273 0.44 -8.33 45.70
C PRO A 273 1.87 -8.28 45.18
N PRO A 274 2.79 -9.05 45.79
CA PRO A 274 4.13 -9.25 45.23
C PRO A 274 4.04 -9.76 43.78
N PRO A 275 5.07 -9.55 42.95
CA PRO A 275 5.09 -10.10 41.61
C PRO A 275 4.83 -11.61 41.62
N HIS A 276 3.85 -12.05 40.85
CA HIS A 276 3.42 -13.45 40.79
C HIS A 276 4.11 -14.17 39.63
N VAL A 277 4.51 -15.41 39.82
CA VAL A 277 5.21 -16.24 38.83
C VAL A 277 4.40 -17.47 38.52
N TYR A 278 4.03 -17.66 37.27
CA TYR A 278 3.43 -18.88 36.77
C TYR A 278 4.51 -19.86 36.31
N PRO A 279 4.66 -21.03 36.97
CA PRO A 279 5.72 -21.98 36.65
C PRO A 279 5.49 -22.71 35.32
N ASP A 280 4.23 -22.94 34.96
CA ASP A 280 3.82 -23.69 33.79
C ASP A 280 3.10 -22.77 32.77
N SER A 281 3.17 -23.15 31.49
CA SER A 281 2.38 -22.51 30.45
C SER A 281 0.89 -22.86 30.60
N GLY A 282 0.02 -21.92 30.30
CA GLY A 282 -1.41 -22.11 30.46
C GLY A 282 -2.24 -20.85 30.25
N PHE A 283 -3.54 -21.01 30.42
CA PHE A 283 -4.49 -19.90 30.46
C PHE A 283 -5.01 -19.77 31.88
N TYR A 284 -4.60 -18.73 32.59
CA TYR A 284 -4.94 -18.51 33.97
C TYR A 284 -6.02 -17.44 34.08
N LYS A 285 -7.19 -17.81 34.61
CA LYS A 285 -8.28 -16.86 34.86
C LYS A 285 -8.01 -16.17 36.19
N VAL A 286 -7.49 -14.97 36.14
CA VAL A 286 -7.23 -14.13 37.31
C VAL A 286 -8.51 -13.41 37.70
N SER A 287 -8.91 -13.52 38.94
CA SER A 287 -10.07 -12.87 39.52
C SER A 287 -9.64 -11.89 40.62
N HIS A 288 -10.24 -10.73 40.64
CA HIS A 288 -10.03 -9.71 41.66
C HIS A 288 -11.35 -9.11 42.09
N TYR A 289 -11.57 -9.07 43.39
CA TYR A 289 -12.72 -8.36 43.97
C TYR A 289 -12.31 -7.57 45.22
N ILE A 290 -13.11 -6.59 45.56
CA ILE A 290 -12.88 -5.68 46.70
C ILE A 290 -14.08 -5.69 47.64
N THR A 291 -13.83 -5.43 48.91
CA THR A 291 -14.88 -5.22 49.91
C THR A 291 -14.78 -3.81 50.44
N ALA A 292 -15.87 -3.06 50.41
CA ALA A 292 -15.94 -1.71 50.95
C ALA A 292 -16.11 -1.71 52.50
N MET A 293 -15.97 -0.53 53.13
CA MET A 293 -16.08 -0.38 54.60
C MET A 293 -17.42 -0.79 55.19
N ASP A 294 -18.49 -0.71 54.39
CA ASP A 294 -19.84 -1.17 54.75
C ASP A 294 -20.04 -2.69 54.60
N ASN A 295 -18.97 -3.44 54.34
CA ASN A 295 -18.93 -4.86 54.03
C ASN A 295 -19.63 -5.27 52.73
N CYS A 296 -19.90 -4.32 51.85
CA CYS A 296 -20.35 -4.59 50.49
C CYS A 296 -19.18 -5.18 49.68
N GLU A 297 -19.44 -6.32 49.05
CA GLU A 297 -18.46 -7.01 48.19
C GLU A 297 -18.81 -6.81 46.72
N SER A 298 -17.82 -6.53 45.90
CA SER A 298 -18.01 -6.36 44.48
C SER A 298 -18.15 -7.70 43.76
N ASP A 299 -18.76 -7.69 42.59
CA ASP A 299 -18.57 -8.78 41.65
C ASP A 299 -17.08 -8.89 41.26
N PRO A 300 -16.57 -10.10 40.96
CA PRO A 300 -15.19 -10.26 40.59
C PRO A 300 -14.90 -9.72 39.19
N PHE A 301 -13.89 -8.86 39.07
CA PHE A 301 -13.29 -8.50 37.78
C PHE A 301 -12.32 -9.61 37.36
N THR A 302 -12.48 -10.12 36.15
CA THR A 302 -11.69 -11.26 35.67
C THR A 302 -11.00 -10.97 34.36
N LYS A 303 -9.71 -11.41 34.23
CA LYS A 303 -8.97 -11.46 33.00
C LYS A 303 -8.28 -12.81 32.83
N ILE A 304 -8.05 -13.21 31.60
CA ILE A 304 -7.26 -14.41 31.30
C ILE A 304 -5.85 -13.96 31.00
N ILE A 305 -4.89 -14.40 31.82
CA ILE A 305 -3.47 -14.25 31.55
C ILE A 305 -3.01 -15.47 30.77
N LYS A 306 -2.46 -15.23 29.60
CA LYS A 306 -1.90 -16.25 28.73
C LYS A 306 -0.42 -16.42 29.04
N VAL A 307 -0.05 -17.53 29.63
CA VAL A 307 1.34 -17.87 29.95
C VAL A 307 1.88 -18.78 28.84
N GLY A 308 2.81 -18.26 28.07
CA GLY A 308 3.35 -18.90 26.88
C GLY A 308 4.47 -19.87 27.14
N ASP A 309 4.73 -20.74 26.15
CA ASP A 309 5.83 -21.69 26.12
C ASP A 309 7.08 -21.12 25.44
N ASN A 310 8.22 -21.75 25.71
CA ASN A 310 9.42 -21.60 24.90
C ASN A 310 9.21 -22.26 23.53
N PRO A 311 9.55 -21.59 22.43
CA PRO A 311 9.57 -22.24 21.12
C PRO A 311 10.56 -23.43 21.10
N ASP A 312 10.11 -24.57 20.61
CA ASP A 312 10.98 -25.71 20.27
C ASP A 312 11.37 -25.59 18.80
N ILE A 313 12.66 -25.38 18.54
CA ILE A 313 13.16 -25.07 17.20
C ILE A 313 14.30 -25.98 16.80
N SER A 314 14.33 -26.38 15.54
CA SER A 314 15.45 -26.99 14.87
C SER A 314 15.49 -26.58 13.40
N PHE A 315 16.61 -26.76 12.75
CA PHE A 315 16.71 -26.59 11.31
C PHE A 315 17.75 -27.52 10.70
N GLN A 316 17.60 -27.76 9.40
CA GLN A 316 18.61 -28.38 8.56
C GLN A 316 19.05 -27.36 7.52
N VAL A 317 20.34 -27.21 7.36
CA VAL A 317 20.96 -26.41 6.31
C VAL A 317 21.80 -27.34 5.44
N PHE A 318 21.74 -27.15 4.14
CA PHE A 318 22.44 -27.97 3.16
C PHE A 318 23.58 -27.18 2.54
N ASP A 319 24.66 -27.88 2.20
CA ASP A 319 25.75 -27.30 1.44
C ASP A 319 25.22 -26.70 0.13
N THR A 320 25.83 -25.64 -0.30
CA THR A 320 25.39 -24.88 -1.46
C THR A 320 26.57 -24.36 -2.26
N CYS A 321 26.29 -23.84 -3.43
CA CYS A 321 27.28 -23.15 -4.23
C CYS A 321 27.27 -21.65 -3.92
N GLN A 322 28.39 -20.98 -4.12
CA GLN A 322 28.52 -19.54 -4.02
C GLN A 322 27.41 -18.83 -4.82
N SER A 323 26.88 -17.72 -4.31
CA SER A 323 25.77 -16.94 -4.89
C SER A 323 24.41 -17.67 -4.97
N ILE A 324 24.31 -18.87 -4.40
CA ILE A 324 23.05 -19.63 -4.28
C ILE A 324 22.64 -19.66 -2.82
N ASN A 325 21.40 -19.29 -2.53
CA ASN A 325 20.88 -19.36 -1.18
C ASN A 325 20.79 -20.83 -0.72
N PRO A 326 21.46 -21.22 0.39
CA PRO A 326 21.40 -22.58 0.88
C PRO A 326 19.94 -22.98 1.21
N ARG A 327 19.61 -24.22 0.94
CA ARG A 327 18.32 -24.75 1.36
C ARG A 327 18.30 -24.91 2.87
N ILE A 328 17.36 -24.21 3.54
CA ILE A 328 17.14 -24.27 4.96
C ILE A 328 15.73 -24.80 5.21
N ASN A 329 15.62 -25.88 5.94
CA ASN A 329 14.37 -26.43 6.42
C ASN A 329 14.27 -26.15 7.92
N VAL A 330 13.34 -25.29 8.33
CA VAL A 330 13.09 -24.95 9.73
C VAL A 330 11.91 -25.79 10.23
N ASP A 331 12.11 -26.51 11.32
CA ASP A 331 11.04 -27.14 12.12
C ASP A 331 10.91 -26.35 13.41
N ALA A 332 9.70 -25.84 13.67
CA ALA A 332 9.46 -25.01 14.85
C ALA A 332 8.05 -25.28 15.38
N LYS A 333 7.97 -25.54 16.69
CA LYS A 333 6.76 -25.86 17.40
C LYS A 333 6.67 -25.01 18.65
N ILE A 334 5.43 -24.73 19.07
CA ILE A 334 5.13 -24.05 20.32
C ILE A 334 3.76 -24.55 20.83
N GLY A 335 3.65 -24.78 22.12
CA GLY A 335 2.40 -25.23 22.73
C GLY A 335 1.40 -24.09 22.88
N ILE A 336 1.77 -23.04 23.58
CA ILE A 336 0.94 -21.85 23.84
C ILE A 336 1.67 -20.61 23.35
N GLY A 337 1.03 -19.86 22.43
CA GLY A 337 1.58 -18.66 21.82
C GLY A 337 1.84 -18.83 20.33
N THR A 338 2.55 -17.87 19.77
CA THR A 338 3.05 -17.87 18.38
C THR A 338 4.52 -17.47 18.39
N ILE A 339 5.28 -17.91 17.40
CA ILE A 339 6.66 -17.45 17.23
C ILE A 339 6.62 -16.13 16.48
N ASN A 340 7.06 -15.04 17.12
CA ASN A 340 6.97 -13.69 16.56
C ASN A 340 8.30 -13.16 16.06
N GLN A 341 9.40 -13.64 16.63
CA GLN A 341 10.73 -13.16 16.26
C GLN A 341 11.67 -14.34 16.03
N TRP A 342 12.49 -14.20 15.01
CA TRP A 342 13.54 -15.11 14.63
C TRP A 342 14.87 -14.35 14.73
N GLN A 343 15.91 -15.01 15.17
CA GLN A 343 17.23 -14.41 15.21
C GLN A 343 18.24 -15.41 14.66
N TRP A 344 18.80 -15.08 13.51
CA TRP A 344 19.82 -15.86 12.87
C TRP A 344 21.19 -15.23 13.05
N GLN A 345 22.16 -16.04 13.38
CA GLN A 345 23.56 -15.65 13.44
C GLN A 345 24.40 -16.53 12.52
N LEU A 346 25.25 -15.89 11.72
CA LEU A 346 26.25 -16.54 10.90
C LEU A 346 27.63 -16.28 11.50
N ASN A 347 28.38 -17.34 11.87
CA ASN A 347 29.68 -17.23 12.55
C ASN A 347 29.63 -16.28 13.75
N GLY A 348 28.51 -16.29 14.50
CA GLY A 348 28.30 -15.48 15.71
C GLY A 348 27.85 -14.02 15.44
N LYS A 349 27.66 -13.62 14.19
CA LYS A 349 27.17 -12.29 13.81
C LYS A 349 25.71 -12.35 13.40
N ASP A 350 24.87 -11.44 13.89
CA ASP A 350 23.47 -11.33 13.52
C ASP A 350 23.31 -10.99 12.03
N ILE A 351 22.42 -11.72 11.35
CA ILE A 351 22.22 -11.60 9.90
C ILE A 351 20.76 -11.42 9.47
N SER A 352 19.81 -11.97 10.24
CA SER A 352 18.39 -11.94 9.85
C SER A 352 17.48 -12.11 11.05
N ASN A 353 16.30 -11.52 10.96
CA ASN A 353 15.18 -11.67 11.91
C ASN A 353 13.93 -12.28 11.27
N THR A 354 14.02 -12.81 10.07
CA THR A 354 12.95 -13.50 9.38
C THR A 354 13.00 -15.01 9.60
N GLN A 355 11.92 -15.73 9.33
CA GLN A 355 11.88 -17.19 9.48
C GLN A 355 12.93 -17.90 8.61
N LYS A 356 13.25 -17.35 7.43
CA LYS A 356 14.29 -17.86 6.54
C LYS A 356 15.27 -16.73 6.23
N PRO A 357 16.57 -16.87 6.54
CA PRO A 357 17.56 -15.87 6.18
C PRO A 357 17.91 -15.93 4.70
N ASP A 358 18.36 -14.81 4.14
CA ASP A 358 18.97 -14.76 2.82
C ASP A 358 20.50 -14.83 2.97
N LEU A 359 21.09 -15.84 2.36
CA LEU A 359 22.53 -16.14 2.41
C LEU A 359 23.17 -16.15 1.00
N THR A 360 22.54 -15.53 0.00
CA THR A 360 23.00 -15.54 -1.40
C THR A 360 24.35 -14.86 -1.64
N MET A 361 24.78 -14.00 -0.72
CA MET A 361 26.01 -13.20 -0.87
C MET A 361 27.23 -13.82 -0.18
N LEU A 362 27.15 -15.09 0.23
CA LEU A 362 28.27 -15.75 0.88
C LEU A 362 29.37 -16.14 -0.13
N SER A 363 30.62 -15.89 0.26
CA SER A 363 31.79 -16.41 -0.45
C SER A 363 32.00 -17.89 -0.11
N ALA A 364 32.80 -18.58 -0.91
CA ALA A 364 33.16 -19.97 -0.66
C ALA A 364 33.85 -20.14 0.72
N GLY A 365 33.47 -21.17 1.46
CA GLY A 365 34.01 -21.44 2.80
C GLY A 365 33.04 -22.21 3.70
N GLU A 366 33.50 -22.53 4.92
CA GLU A 366 32.71 -23.18 5.96
C GLU A 366 32.01 -22.14 6.85
N TYR A 367 30.76 -22.40 7.18
CA TYR A 367 29.92 -21.51 7.97
C TYR A 367 29.23 -22.24 9.11
N SER A 368 29.04 -21.53 10.22
CA SER A 368 28.23 -21.96 11.35
C SER A 368 26.98 -21.07 11.43
N LEU A 369 25.81 -21.66 11.29
CA LEU A 369 24.52 -20.99 11.36
C LEU A 369 23.86 -21.32 12.70
N LYS A 370 23.40 -20.30 13.41
CA LYS A 370 22.69 -20.42 14.70
C LYS A 370 21.32 -19.75 14.59
N LEU A 371 20.31 -20.42 15.11
CA LEU A 371 18.93 -19.91 15.22
C LEU A 371 18.51 -19.82 16.69
N THR A 372 17.87 -18.72 17.05
CA THR A 372 17.03 -18.55 18.22
C THR A 372 15.69 -17.96 17.82
N ALA A 373 14.63 -18.21 18.57
CA ALA A 373 13.30 -17.68 18.33
C ALA A 373 12.66 -17.16 19.62
N ILE A 374 11.79 -16.16 19.50
CA ILE A 374 11.06 -15.57 20.62
C ILE A 374 9.57 -15.66 20.34
N SER A 375 8.81 -16.14 21.33
CA SER A 375 7.34 -16.24 21.22
C SER A 375 6.63 -14.90 21.43
N SER A 376 5.34 -14.84 21.14
CA SER A 376 4.47 -13.68 21.42
C SER A 376 4.47 -13.27 22.90
N ALA A 377 4.62 -14.25 23.78
CA ALA A 377 4.72 -14.05 25.22
C ALA A 377 6.14 -13.65 25.70
N GLY A 378 7.11 -13.53 24.80
CA GLY A 378 8.48 -13.17 25.12
C GLY A 378 9.37 -14.36 25.55
N CYS A 379 8.91 -15.59 25.39
CA CYS A 379 9.70 -16.78 25.72
C CYS A 379 10.78 -17.03 24.68
N LEU A 380 12.01 -17.22 25.13
CA LEU A 380 13.17 -17.48 24.30
C LEU A 380 13.36 -19.00 24.10
N SER A 381 13.54 -19.44 22.87
CA SER A 381 13.91 -20.82 22.55
C SER A 381 15.31 -21.17 23.04
N ASN A 382 15.60 -22.45 23.13
CA ASN A 382 16.99 -22.90 23.10
C ASN A 382 17.61 -22.50 21.75
N SER A 383 18.94 -22.29 21.74
CA SER A 383 19.64 -22.03 20.50
C SER A 383 19.94 -23.33 19.77
N PHE A 384 19.72 -23.36 18.46
CA PHE A 384 20.10 -24.46 17.59
C PHE A 384 21.23 -24.02 16.65
N VAL A 385 22.27 -24.87 16.47
CA VAL A 385 23.45 -24.56 15.65
C VAL A 385 23.70 -25.70 14.67
N SER A 386 23.96 -25.36 13.40
CA SER A 386 24.35 -26.30 12.35
C SER A 386 25.39 -25.68 11.43
N GLY A 387 26.37 -26.49 10.99
CA GLY A 387 27.37 -26.09 10.00
C GLY A 387 26.92 -26.42 8.58
N PHE A 388 27.43 -25.67 7.60
CA PHE A 388 27.30 -25.94 6.17
C PHE A 388 28.48 -25.36 5.40
N THR A 389 28.69 -25.87 4.18
CA THR A 389 29.75 -25.43 3.28
C THR A 389 29.16 -24.66 2.10
N VAL A 390 29.77 -23.54 1.75
CA VAL A 390 29.54 -22.83 0.49
C VAL A 390 30.68 -23.19 -0.46
N GLU A 391 30.35 -23.97 -1.48
CA GLU A 391 31.30 -24.41 -2.48
C GLU A 391 31.60 -23.31 -3.51
N PRO A 392 32.86 -23.17 -3.96
CA PRO A 392 33.21 -22.20 -4.98
C PRO A 392 32.60 -22.58 -6.34
N GLN A 393 32.15 -21.55 -7.06
CA GLN A 393 31.74 -21.67 -8.46
C GLN A 393 32.94 -21.42 -9.38
N PRO A 394 33.00 -22.05 -10.57
CA PRO A 394 34.06 -21.77 -11.55
C PRO A 394 33.89 -20.35 -12.09
N VAL A 395 35.00 -19.61 -12.17
CA VAL A 395 35.04 -18.29 -12.82
C VAL A 395 35.41 -18.50 -14.29
N ILE A 396 34.49 -18.14 -15.19
CA ILE A 396 34.64 -18.38 -16.62
C ILE A 396 34.53 -17.08 -17.41
N THR A 397 35.18 -17.07 -18.58
CA THR A 397 35.03 -16.04 -19.59
C THR A 397 34.71 -16.69 -20.93
N ALA A 398 34.08 -15.91 -21.82
CA ALA A 398 33.79 -16.36 -23.17
C ALA A 398 34.06 -15.23 -24.19
N VAL A 399 34.72 -15.57 -25.29
CA VAL A 399 34.92 -14.71 -26.42
C VAL A 399 33.94 -15.10 -27.53
N ILE A 400 33.04 -14.16 -27.84
CA ILE A 400 32.01 -14.29 -28.87
C ILE A 400 32.03 -13.01 -29.69
N LYS A 401 32.05 -13.09 -31.01
CA LYS A 401 32.00 -11.96 -31.93
C LYS A 401 30.77 -12.07 -32.82
N ASP A 402 30.19 -10.93 -33.15
CA ASP A 402 29.08 -10.85 -34.10
C ASP A 402 29.44 -11.56 -35.42
N GLY A 403 28.47 -12.19 -36.03
CA GLY A 403 28.64 -13.02 -37.19
C GLY A 403 27.71 -12.68 -38.34
N CYS A 404 27.81 -13.48 -39.38
CA CYS A 404 26.96 -13.38 -40.55
C CYS A 404 26.09 -14.63 -40.73
N ILE A 405 24.92 -14.46 -41.34
CA ILE A 405 24.08 -15.60 -41.70
C ILE A 405 24.85 -16.61 -42.56
N ASN A 406 24.60 -17.90 -42.30
CA ASN A 406 25.20 -19.03 -43.03
C ASN A 406 26.73 -19.09 -42.95
N MET A 407 27.36 -18.40 -42.03
CA MET A 407 28.79 -18.46 -41.73
C MET A 407 29.00 -18.98 -40.30
N PRO A 408 30.04 -19.81 -40.06
CA PRO A 408 30.32 -20.34 -38.73
C PRO A 408 30.81 -19.21 -37.81
N VAL A 409 30.17 -19.10 -36.64
CA VAL A 409 30.60 -18.26 -35.52
C VAL A 409 31.34 -19.14 -34.53
N SER A 410 32.50 -18.66 -34.07
CA SER A 410 33.31 -19.40 -33.08
C SER A 410 33.04 -18.87 -31.67
N PHE A 411 32.93 -19.80 -30.74
CA PHE A 411 32.70 -19.59 -29.32
C PHE A 411 33.87 -20.19 -28.56
N ASN A 412 34.61 -19.39 -27.82
CA ASN A 412 35.77 -19.83 -27.06
C ASN A 412 35.57 -19.54 -25.60
N ALA A 413 35.64 -20.56 -24.75
CA ALA A 413 35.49 -20.43 -23.30
C ALA A 413 36.79 -20.72 -22.56
N GLU A 414 37.02 -20.02 -21.49
CA GLU A 414 38.18 -20.19 -20.63
C GLU A 414 37.76 -20.11 -19.15
N GLN A 415 38.29 -21.04 -18.34
CA GLN A 415 38.26 -20.91 -16.89
C GLN A 415 39.42 -20.01 -16.44
N THR A 416 39.14 -19.00 -15.63
CA THR A 416 40.13 -17.98 -15.23
C THR A 416 40.60 -18.09 -13.79
N ASP A 417 40.00 -19.01 -12.99
CA ASP A 417 40.41 -19.34 -11.62
C ASP A 417 41.04 -20.73 -11.51
N ASN A 418 41.61 -21.04 -10.33
CA ASN A 418 42.17 -22.32 -9.99
C ASN A 418 41.52 -22.93 -8.74
N LEU A 419 40.37 -22.40 -8.31
CA LEU A 419 39.68 -22.86 -7.08
C LEU A 419 38.89 -24.12 -7.33
N THR A 420 38.46 -24.34 -8.58
CA THR A 420 37.67 -25.48 -9.02
C THR A 420 38.27 -26.04 -10.33
N SER A 421 37.76 -27.15 -10.79
CA SER A 421 38.02 -27.65 -12.14
C SER A 421 36.70 -27.82 -12.85
N VAL A 422 36.54 -27.22 -14.02
CA VAL A 422 35.34 -27.41 -14.85
C VAL A 422 35.33 -28.83 -15.40
N LYS A 423 34.25 -29.54 -15.14
CA LYS A 423 33.99 -30.89 -15.59
C LYS A 423 33.20 -30.92 -16.90
N ASN A 424 32.18 -30.09 -17.01
CA ASN A 424 31.29 -30.04 -18.16
C ASN A 424 31.10 -28.58 -18.61
N TRP A 425 31.11 -28.41 -19.94
CA TRP A 425 30.73 -27.16 -20.60
C TRP A 425 29.42 -27.39 -21.34
N HIS A 426 28.53 -26.41 -21.39
CA HIS A 426 27.30 -26.49 -22.17
C HIS A 426 26.96 -25.10 -22.74
N TRP A 427 26.97 -25.04 -24.08
CA TRP A 427 26.55 -23.90 -24.83
C TRP A 427 25.10 -24.04 -25.28
N ASP A 428 24.29 -23.04 -25.07
CA ASP A 428 23.02 -22.79 -25.74
C ASP A 428 23.22 -21.60 -26.66
N PHE A 429 23.15 -21.79 -27.96
CA PHE A 429 23.39 -20.73 -28.94
C PHE A 429 22.17 -19.80 -29.16
N GLY A 430 21.02 -20.08 -28.52
CA GLY A 430 19.79 -19.30 -28.62
C GLY A 430 19.01 -19.52 -29.91
N ASP A 431 19.36 -20.52 -30.71
CA ASP A 431 18.71 -20.93 -31.95
C ASP A 431 18.21 -22.40 -31.92
N ASN A 432 18.12 -23.00 -30.73
CA ASN A 432 17.86 -24.40 -30.43
C ASN A 432 19.00 -25.36 -30.80
N ASN A 433 20.18 -24.85 -31.05
CA ASN A 433 21.40 -25.66 -31.16
C ASN A 433 22.21 -25.57 -29.88
N PHE A 434 22.93 -26.64 -29.56
CA PHE A 434 23.71 -26.79 -28.34
C PHE A 434 25.08 -27.39 -28.62
N SER A 435 26.02 -27.20 -27.70
CA SER A 435 27.32 -27.88 -27.74
C SER A 435 27.86 -28.09 -26.32
N ASP A 436 28.48 -29.24 -26.08
CA ASP A 436 29.13 -29.56 -24.81
C ASP A 436 30.68 -29.45 -24.90
N ALA A 437 31.20 -28.93 -25.98
CA ALA A 437 32.61 -28.64 -26.12
C ALA A 437 32.98 -27.30 -25.47
N GLN A 438 34.19 -27.19 -24.88
CA GLN A 438 34.70 -25.95 -24.34
C GLN A 438 34.76 -24.83 -25.41
N ASP A 439 35.33 -25.19 -26.57
CA ASP A 439 35.33 -24.36 -27.76
C ASP A 439 34.37 -24.93 -28.78
N ALA A 440 33.48 -24.14 -29.33
CA ALA A 440 32.40 -24.57 -30.19
C ALA A 440 32.23 -23.66 -31.40
N GLN A 441 31.48 -24.13 -32.38
CA GLN A 441 31.04 -23.36 -33.53
C GLN A 441 29.55 -23.57 -33.76
N ASN A 442 28.86 -22.50 -34.17
CA ASN A 442 27.47 -22.55 -34.62
C ASN A 442 27.26 -21.73 -35.88
N THR A 443 26.28 -22.09 -36.70
CA THR A 443 25.91 -21.36 -37.93
C THR A 443 24.45 -20.99 -37.88
N TYR A 444 24.18 -19.70 -37.96
CA TYR A 444 22.82 -19.12 -37.89
C TYR A 444 22.28 -18.88 -39.30
N SER A 445 21.06 -19.32 -39.55
CA SER A 445 20.38 -19.16 -40.86
C SER A 445 19.53 -17.90 -40.95
N VAL A 446 19.26 -17.21 -39.84
CA VAL A 446 18.40 -16.03 -39.78
C VAL A 446 19.13 -14.88 -39.11
N GLN A 447 18.94 -13.67 -39.64
CA GLN A 447 19.43 -12.44 -39.03
C GLN A 447 18.70 -12.15 -37.71
N GLY A 448 19.42 -11.73 -36.69
CA GLY A 448 18.79 -11.32 -35.44
C GLY A 448 19.74 -11.26 -34.24
N ASN A 449 19.16 -10.94 -33.10
CA ASN A 449 19.83 -11.02 -31.81
C ASN A 449 19.59 -12.41 -31.20
N TYR A 450 20.67 -13.06 -30.80
CA TYR A 450 20.64 -14.34 -30.11
C TYR A 450 21.23 -14.19 -28.72
N ASN A 451 20.52 -14.66 -27.72
CA ASN A 451 21.04 -14.72 -26.35
C ASN A 451 21.79 -16.05 -26.19
N VAL A 452 23.10 -15.98 -26.31
CA VAL A 452 23.97 -17.14 -26.13
C VAL A 452 24.25 -17.34 -24.65
N GLN A 453 24.07 -18.56 -24.18
CA GLN A 453 24.34 -18.94 -22.79
C GLN A 453 25.45 -20.01 -22.75
N LEU A 454 26.36 -19.82 -21.78
CA LEU A 454 27.38 -20.82 -21.47
C LEU A 454 27.22 -21.22 -20.01
N THR A 455 26.96 -22.51 -19.77
CA THR A 455 26.99 -23.09 -18.43
C THR A 455 28.27 -23.91 -18.29
N ALA A 456 29.03 -23.64 -17.23
CA ALA A 456 30.19 -24.46 -16.85
C ALA A 456 29.93 -25.09 -15.47
N GLU A 457 29.94 -26.42 -15.42
CA GLU A 457 29.76 -27.20 -14.20
C GLU A 457 31.14 -27.71 -13.70
N ALA A 458 31.45 -27.42 -12.46
CA ALA A 458 32.68 -27.86 -11.81
C ALA A 458 32.55 -29.27 -11.19
N THR A 459 33.68 -29.84 -10.79
CA THR A 459 33.76 -31.21 -10.19
C THR A 459 33.05 -31.30 -8.83
N ASN A 460 32.86 -30.16 -8.12
CA ASN A 460 32.10 -30.06 -6.87
C ASN A 460 30.58 -29.91 -7.09
N GLY A 461 30.11 -29.96 -8.35
CA GLY A 461 28.70 -29.83 -8.74
C GLY A 461 28.19 -28.37 -8.88
N CYS A 462 29.02 -27.38 -8.60
CA CYS A 462 28.65 -25.98 -8.77
C CYS A 462 28.79 -25.53 -10.22
N SER A 463 27.86 -24.71 -10.67
CA SER A 463 27.87 -24.21 -12.03
C SER A 463 27.80 -22.68 -12.09
N THR A 464 28.40 -22.14 -13.13
CA THR A 464 28.32 -20.73 -13.49
C THR A 464 27.62 -20.59 -14.83
N LEU A 465 26.68 -19.66 -14.93
CA LEU A 465 25.99 -19.29 -16.17
C LEU A 465 26.50 -17.92 -16.64
N LEU A 466 27.02 -17.88 -17.84
CA LEU A 466 27.39 -16.66 -18.56
C LEU A 466 26.40 -16.45 -19.71
N SER A 467 25.76 -15.29 -19.80
CA SER A 467 24.89 -14.92 -20.92
C SER A 467 25.49 -13.77 -21.70
N LYS A 468 25.43 -13.84 -23.02
CA LYS A 468 25.94 -12.80 -23.91
C LYS A 468 25.04 -12.65 -25.14
N ASN A 469 24.72 -11.43 -25.51
CA ASN A 469 24.02 -11.15 -26.76
C ASN A 469 24.99 -11.21 -27.92
N LEU A 470 24.59 -11.93 -28.98
CA LEU A 470 25.26 -12.06 -30.25
C LEU A 470 24.34 -11.50 -31.35
N PHE A 471 24.83 -10.64 -32.18
CA PHE A 471 24.10 -10.16 -33.35
C PHE A 471 24.58 -10.86 -34.62
N ILE A 472 23.65 -11.47 -35.35
CA ILE A 472 23.91 -12.10 -36.65
C ILE A 472 23.42 -11.14 -37.74
N ASN A 473 24.36 -10.69 -38.54
CA ASN A 473 24.10 -9.77 -39.62
C ASN A 473 23.66 -10.51 -40.90
N ALA A 474 22.72 -9.92 -41.63
CA ALA A 474 22.47 -10.21 -43.02
C ALA A 474 22.86 -9.01 -43.86
N VAL A 475 23.51 -9.28 -44.96
CA VAL A 475 23.79 -8.27 -45.97
C VAL A 475 22.95 -8.60 -47.21
N HIS A 476 22.36 -7.59 -47.82
CA HIS A 476 21.57 -7.74 -49.05
C HIS A 476 22.11 -6.79 -50.10
N ALA A 477 22.87 -7.34 -51.04
CA ALA A 477 23.38 -6.59 -52.14
C ALA A 477 22.22 -6.16 -53.07
N ASN A 478 22.24 -4.92 -53.50
CA ASN A 478 21.33 -4.41 -54.51
C ASN A 478 22.15 -3.67 -55.55
N ALA A 479 22.19 -4.14 -56.79
CA ALA A 479 22.93 -3.59 -57.90
C ALA A 479 22.10 -2.57 -58.72
N GLY A 480 20.90 -2.23 -58.27
CA GLY A 480 19.96 -1.42 -59.04
C GLY A 480 19.21 -2.23 -60.10
N LYS A 481 18.45 -1.54 -60.95
CA LYS A 481 17.64 -2.14 -62.00
C LYS A 481 18.40 -2.26 -63.32
N ASP A 482 18.13 -3.30 -64.08
CA ASP A 482 18.63 -3.42 -65.48
C ASP A 482 18.29 -2.11 -66.24
N THR A 483 19.28 -1.60 -66.96
CA THR A 483 19.18 -0.24 -67.51
C THR A 483 19.52 -0.23 -68.98
N LEU A 484 18.89 0.67 -69.72
CA LEU A 484 19.17 0.91 -71.14
C LEU A 484 19.90 2.25 -71.28
N VAL A 485 21.09 2.22 -71.87
CA VAL A 485 21.95 3.41 -72.03
C VAL A 485 22.30 3.64 -73.51
N VAL A 486 22.52 4.90 -73.90
CA VAL A 486 22.98 5.19 -75.25
C VAL A 486 24.47 4.86 -75.37
N MET A 487 24.89 4.29 -76.49
CA MET A 487 26.28 3.95 -76.73
C MET A 487 27.23 5.13 -76.45
N ASN A 488 28.29 4.85 -75.66
CA ASN A 488 29.30 5.81 -75.20
C ASN A 488 28.78 7.04 -74.41
N SER A 489 27.48 7.06 -74.01
CA SER A 489 26.95 8.04 -73.09
C SER A 489 27.25 7.65 -71.64
N PRO A 490 27.50 8.61 -70.73
CA PRO A 490 27.73 8.30 -69.34
C PRO A 490 26.42 7.77 -68.71
N PHE A 491 26.53 6.74 -67.90
CA PHE A 491 25.46 6.19 -67.03
C PHE A 491 25.99 5.99 -65.64
N GLN A 492 25.13 5.91 -64.67
CA GLN A 492 25.49 5.68 -63.27
C GLN A 492 24.88 4.36 -62.83
N LEU A 493 25.66 3.52 -62.13
CA LEU A 493 25.18 2.40 -61.37
C LEU A 493 24.81 2.87 -59.97
N ASP A 494 23.90 2.16 -59.33
CA ASP A 494 23.37 2.50 -57.99
C ASP A 494 23.39 1.23 -57.11
N GLY A 495 24.51 1.03 -56.46
CA GLY A 495 24.73 -0.10 -55.58
C GLY A 495 24.44 0.26 -54.12
N SER A 496 23.78 -0.64 -53.42
CA SER A 496 23.52 -0.52 -51.98
C SER A 496 23.60 -1.84 -51.25
N GLY A 497 23.58 -1.79 -49.92
CA GLY A 497 23.52 -2.97 -49.07
C GLY A 497 24.74 -3.25 -48.20
N GLY A 498 25.85 -2.48 -48.35
CA GLY A 498 27.05 -2.67 -47.55
C GLY A 498 27.80 -1.39 -47.23
N SER A 499 28.94 -1.50 -46.58
CA SER A 499 29.87 -0.39 -46.31
C SER A 499 31.02 -0.31 -47.28
N SER A 500 31.33 -1.39 -48.03
CA SER A 500 32.25 -1.41 -49.14
C SER A 500 31.69 -2.13 -50.34
N TYR A 501 32.12 -1.74 -51.51
CA TYR A 501 31.54 -2.14 -52.79
C TYR A 501 32.65 -2.61 -53.73
N SER A 502 32.35 -3.55 -54.57
CA SER A 502 33.23 -4.00 -55.65
C SER A 502 32.41 -4.46 -56.86
N TRP A 503 32.55 -3.77 -58.01
CA TRP A 503 31.87 -4.07 -59.25
C TRP A 503 32.80 -4.85 -60.19
N SER A 504 32.31 -5.96 -60.71
CA SER A 504 33.05 -6.79 -61.63
C SER A 504 32.19 -7.14 -62.86
N PRO A 505 32.74 -7.06 -64.06
CA PRO A 505 34.06 -6.54 -64.41
C PRO A 505 34.14 -5.00 -64.23
N ALA A 506 35.34 -4.46 -64.04
CA ALA A 506 35.56 -2.99 -63.93
C ALA A 506 35.44 -2.25 -65.26
N THR A 507 35.17 -2.97 -66.36
CA THR A 507 35.15 -2.43 -67.71
C THR A 507 34.20 -1.26 -67.86
N GLY A 508 34.72 -0.09 -68.28
CA GLY A 508 33.93 1.09 -68.57
C GLY A 508 33.57 1.92 -67.33
N LEU A 509 33.84 1.50 -66.10
CA LEU A 509 33.56 2.21 -64.86
C LEU A 509 34.74 3.17 -64.51
N ASN A 510 34.42 4.31 -63.92
CA ASN A 510 35.41 5.24 -63.42
C ASN A 510 36.13 4.75 -62.16
N ASP A 511 35.37 4.15 -61.21
CA ASP A 511 35.87 3.53 -59.99
C ASP A 511 34.97 2.35 -59.63
N PRO A 512 35.42 1.08 -59.68
CA PRO A 512 34.60 -0.08 -59.39
C PRO A 512 34.40 -0.33 -57.88
N PHE A 513 34.99 0.50 -56.98
CA PHE A 513 34.96 0.28 -55.53
C PHE A 513 34.04 1.26 -54.80
N ILE A 514 33.26 2.07 -55.51
CA ILE A 514 32.27 2.97 -54.92
C ILE A 514 30.86 2.44 -55.18
N SER A 515 29.89 2.91 -54.38
CA SER A 515 28.47 2.47 -54.47
C SER A 515 27.84 2.87 -55.80
N ASN A 516 28.20 4.02 -56.36
CA ASN A 516 27.53 4.64 -57.49
C ASN A 516 28.52 5.04 -58.64
N PRO A 517 29.26 4.07 -59.18
CA PRO A 517 30.24 4.39 -60.25
C PRO A 517 29.55 4.88 -61.53
N VAL A 518 30.23 5.80 -62.18
CA VAL A 518 29.82 6.28 -63.53
C VAL A 518 30.53 5.47 -64.57
N GLY A 519 29.78 4.95 -65.55
CA GLY A 519 30.32 4.13 -66.62
C GLY A 519 30.05 4.69 -68.02
N LYS A 520 30.77 4.11 -69.01
CA LYS A 520 30.51 4.29 -70.45
C LYS A 520 30.75 2.98 -71.15
N LEU A 521 29.79 2.52 -71.98
CA LEU A 521 29.87 1.24 -72.67
C LEU A 521 29.59 1.38 -74.16
N SER A 522 30.26 0.56 -74.95
CA SER A 522 29.99 0.37 -76.39
C SER A 522 29.10 -0.84 -76.65
N ASP A 523 29.07 -1.79 -75.72
CA ASP A 523 28.40 -3.09 -75.86
C ASP A 523 27.67 -3.46 -74.55
N ASP A 524 26.65 -4.33 -74.61
CA ASP A 524 25.95 -4.85 -73.46
C ASP A 524 26.93 -5.48 -72.49
N LEU A 525 26.70 -5.20 -71.18
CA LEU A 525 27.52 -5.79 -70.13
C LEU A 525 26.70 -6.06 -68.91
N ARG A 526 26.96 -7.17 -68.21
CA ARG A 526 26.43 -7.46 -66.89
C ARG A 526 27.50 -7.20 -65.84
N TYR A 527 27.18 -6.38 -64.89
CA TYR A 527 28.01 -6.15 -63.71
C TYR A 527 27.52 -7.00 -62.55
N LEU A 528 28.46 -7.60 -61.81
CA LEU A 528 28.24 -8.21 -60.52
C LEU A 528 28.73 -7.22 -59.43
N LEU A 529 27.86 -6.80 -58.58
CA LEU A 529 28.19 -6.05 -57.40
C LEU A 529 28.47 -7.05 -56.26
N THR A 530 29.60 -6.92 -55.60
CA THR A 530 29.90 -7.53 -54.31
C THR A 530 29.89 -6.44 -53.27
N VAL A 531 29.07 -6.56 -52.23
CA VAL A 531 29.04 -5.67 -51.06
C VAL A 531 29.60 -6.39 -49.85
N LYS A 532 30.26 -5.64 -48.97
CA LYS A 532 30.77 -6.15 -47.70
C LYS A 532 30.39 -5.20 -46.58
N THR A 533 29.93 -5.71 -45.42
CA THR A 533 29.68 -4.90 -44.20
C THR A 533 30.97 -4.72 -43.39
N ALA A 534 30.93 -3.88 -42.35
CA ALA A 534 32.05 -3.66 -41.44
C ALA A 534 32.42 -4.94 -40.67
N GLU A 535 31.41 -5.79 -40.36
CA GLU A 535 31.56 -7.06 -39.68
C GLU A 535 32.09 -8.18 -40.59
N GLY A 536 32.20 -7.88 -41.89
CA GLY A 536 32.77 -8.80 -42.87
C GLY A 536 31.76 -9.65 -43.64
N CYS A 537 30.47 -9.44 -43.50
CA CYS A 537 29.42 -10.12 -44.25
C CYS A 537 29.47 -9.71 -45.72
N VAL A 538 29.32 -10.67 -46.63
CA VAL A 538 29.43 -10.48 -48.08
C VAL A 538 28.15 -10.97 -48.75
N ASP A 539 27.66 -10.20 -49.71
CA ASP A 539 26.58 -10.61 -50.62
C ASP A 539 26.81 -10.03 -52.03
N THR A 540 26.14 -10.61 -53.01
CA THR A 540 26.31 -10.23 -54.41
C THR A 540 24.97 -10.01 -55.12
N ALA A 541 24.92 -9.01 -55.98
CA ALA A 541 23.80 -8.78 -56.87
C ALA A 541 24.32 -8.44 -58.28
N SER A 542 23.50 -8.61 -59.29
CA SER A 542 23.92 -8.28 -60.66
C SER A 542 22.93 -7.35 -61.34
N VAL A 543 23.47 -6.48 -62.21
CA VAL A 543 22.69 -5.56 -63.05
C VAL A 543 23.16 -5.67 -64.50
N LYS A 544 22.22 -5.70 -65.43
CA LYS A 544 22.52 -5.70 -66.88
C LYS A 544 22.39 -4.28 -67.41
N VAL A 545 23.43 -3.79 -68.06
CA VAL A 545 23.41 -2.55 -68.84
C VAL A 545 23.31 -2.91 -70.30
N THR A 546 22.20 -2.57 -70.93
CA THR A 546 21.96 -2.77 -72.34
C THR A 546 22.26 -1.49 -73.12
N VAL A 547 23.02 -1.56 -74.18
CA VAL A 547 23.47 -0.40 -74.93
C VAL A 547 22.64 -0.18 -76.18
N PHE A 548 21.91 0.93 -76.19
CA PHE A 548 21.17 1.33 -77.38
C PHE A 548 22.13 1.91 -78.40
N LYS A 549 22.28 1.22 -79.48
CA LYS A 549 23.21 1.58 -80.58
C LYS A 549 22.52 2.33 -81.72
N GLY A 550 21.23 2.61 -81.57
CA GLY A 550 20.43 3.32 -82.56
C GLY A 550 20.33 4.84 -82.33
N SER A 551 19.83 5.54 -83.31
CA SER A 551 19.49 6.95 -83.18
C SER A 551 17.99 7.07 -82.97
N ALA A 552 17.55 8.02 -82.14
CA ALA A 552 16.11 8.22 -81.84
C ALA A 552 15.81 9.71 -81.61
N VAL A 553 14.57 10.05 -81.84
CA VAL A 553 13.99 11.33 -81.47
C VAL A 553 12.71 11.09 -80.70
N TYR A 554 12.59 11.70 -79.53
CA TYR A 554 11.36 11.65 -78.73
C TYR A 554 10.88 13.08 -78.52
N VAL A 555 9.59 13.31 -78.75
CA VAL A 555 8.92 14.59 -78.44
C VAL A 555 7.88 14.34 -77.38
N PRO A 556 7.89 15.06 -76.26
CA PRO A 556 6.88 14.91 -75.20
C PRO A 556 5.47 15.12 -75.74
N THR A 557 4.51 14.34 -75.19
CA THR A 557 3.10 14.39 -75.60
C THR A 557 2.26 15.42 -74.83
N ALA A 558 2.85 16.05 -73.83
CA ALA A 558 2.27 17.18 -73.08
C ALA A 558 3.38 18.04 -72.45
N PHE A 559 3.10 19.31 -72.19
CA PHE A 559 3.91 20.17 -71.37
C PHE A 559 3.06 21.24 -70.67
N THR A 560 3.60 21.83 -69.62
CA THR A 560 2.90 22.78 -68.70
C THR A 560 3.77 24.01 -68.50
N PRO A 561 3.65 25.03 -69.38
CA PRO A 561 4.46 26.25 -69.25
C PRO A 561 3.88 27.19 -68.17
N ASN A 562 4.01 26.79 -66.91
CA ASN A 562 3.54 27.50 -65.73
C ASN A 562 4.66 28.14 -64.90
N ASN A 563 5.90 28.03 -65.40
CA ASN A 563 7.14 28.58 -64.83
C ASN A 563 7.50 28.02 -63.44
N ASP A 564 7.16 26.76 -63.17
CA ASP A 564 7.50 26.04 -61.96
C ASP A 564 8.86 25.29 -62.06
N GLY A 565 9.53 25.36 -63.20
CA GLY A 565 10.76 24.68 -63.49
C GLY A 565 10.63 23.26 -64.00
N LEU A 566 9.38 22.74 -64.12
CA LEU A 566 9.10 21.38 -64.59
C LEU A 566 8.23 21.39 -65.82
N ASN A 567 8.73 20.84 -66.93
CA ASN A 567 8.03 20.73 -68.20
C ASN A 567 7.53 22.07 -68.79
N ASP A 568 8.21 23.19 -68.47
CA ASP A 568 7.89 24.54 -68.96
C ASP A 568 8.21 24.73 -70.44
N ILE A 569 9.05 23.86 -71.00
CA ILE A 569 9.49 23.98 -72.41
C ILE A 569 9.26 22.67 -73.12
N LEU A 570 8.49 22.68 -74.18
CA LEU A 570 8.33 21.53 -75.08
C LEU A 570 9.60 21.41 -75.93
N LYS A 571 10.45 20.49 -75.62
CA LYS A 571 11.71 20.22 -76.33
C LYS A 571 11.78 18.77 -76.76
N PRO A 572 12.10 18.49 -78.05
CA PRO A 572 12.44 17.14 -78.46
C PRO A 572 13.73 16.64 -77.77
N TYR A 573 13.74 15.39 -77.31
CA TYR A 573 14.92 14.70 -76.86
C TYR A 573 15.54 13.91 -78.00
N TYR A 574 16.87 14.09 -78.14
CA TYR A 574 17.60 13.54 -79.26
C TYR A 574 18.64 12.52 -78.75
N VAL A 575 18.66 11.37 -79.37
CA VAL A 575 19.67 10.36 -79.15
C VAL A 575 20.44 10.17 -80.45
N GLN A 576 21.77 10.43 -80.42
CA GLN A 576 22.65 10.33 -81.58
C GLN A 576 22.19 11.09 -82.84
N ILE A 577 21.41 12.14 -82.71
CA ILE A 577 21.02 13.05 -83.75
C ILE A 577 22.12 14.13 -83.87
N LYS A 578 22.63 14.33 -85.07
CA LYS A 578 23.68 15.27 -85.35
C LYS A 578 23.13 16.65 -85.75
N THR A 579 22.11 16.68 -86.56
CA THR A 579 21.56 17.93 -87.06
C THR A 579 20.01 17.88 -87.01
N LEU A 580 19.43 19.04 -86.65
CA LEU A 580 17.99 19.30 -86.74
C LEU A 580 17.77 20.20 -87.95
N SER A 581 17.04 19.70 -88.98
CA SER A 581 16.65 20.55 -90.10
C SER A 581 15.57 21.53 -89.70
N TYR A 582 14.57 21.02 -88.97
CA TYR A 582 13.54 21.84 -88.34
C TYR A 582 12.74 20.99 -87.27
N PHE A 583 12.29 21.65 -86.23
CA PHE A 583 11.21 21.27 -85.37
C PHE A 583 10.18 22.38 -85.36
N THR A 584 8.97 22.13 -85.94
CA THR A 584 7.96 23.15 -86.20
C THR A 584 6.64 22.72 -85.56
N ILE A 585 5.98 23.64 -84.84
CA ILE A 585 4.71 23.42 -84.18
C ILE A 585 3.63 24.24 -84.90
N PHE A 586 2.48 23.62 -85.05
CA PHE A 586 1.31 24.21 -85.70
C PHE A 586 0.10 24.15 -84.77
N ASN A 587 -0.76 25.17 -84.86
CA ASN A 587 -2.07 25.14 -84.18
C ASN A 587 -3.06 24.30 -84.98
N ARG A 588 -4.29 24.14 -84.45
CA ARG A 588 -5.37 23.37 -85.09
C ARG A 588 -5.81 23.85 -86.47
N TRP A 589 -5.48 25.09 -86.82
CA TRP A 589 -5.77 25.67 -88.14
C TRP A 589 -4.60 25.58 -89.13
N GLY A 590 -3.53 24.89 -88.75
CA GLY A 590 -2.34 24.72 -89.58
C GLY A 590 -1.42 25.93 -89.65
N GLN A 591 -1.61 26.92 -88.79
CA GLN A 591 -0.68 28.07 -88.69
C GLN A 591 0.54 27.68 -87.89
N LYS A 592 1.73 28.06 -88.40
CA LYS A 592 3.00 27.84 -87.69
C LYS A 592 3.11 28.81 -86.52
N ILE A 593 3.30 28.27 -85.31
CA ILE A 593 3.40 29.04 -84.08
C ILE A 593 4.85 29.03 -83.51
N PHE A 594 5.59 27.99 -83.79
CA PHE A 594 6.99 27.90 -83.39
C PHE A 594 7.81 27.13 -84.43
N SER A 595 9.10 27.49 -84.62
CA SER A 595 10.04 26.71 -85.44
C SER A 595 11.46 26.94 -84.95
N THR A 596 12.24 25.87 -84.89
CA THR A 596 13.68 25.94 -84.62
C THR A 596 14.42 24.85 -85.40
N ASN A 597 15.69 25.11 -85.69
CA ASN A 597 16.65 24.15 -86.20
C ASN A 597 17.80 23.92 -85.22
N ASP A 598 17.68 24.46 -84.02
CA ASP A 598 18.62 24.29 -82.90
C ASP A 598 18.17 23.14 -82.00
N LEU A 599 19.07 22.14 -81.86
CA LEU A 599 18.80 20.95 -81.02
C LEU A 599 18.62 21.29 -79.53
N SER A 600 19.08 22.44 -79.08
CA SER A 600 19.00 22.88 -77.72
C SER A 600 17.72 23.64 -77.41
N LYS A 601 17.01 24.16 -78.42
CA LYS A 601 15.83 25.01 -78.24
C LYS A 601 14.54 24.25 -78.28
N GLY A 602 13.63 24.61 -77.36
CA GLY A 602 12.26 24.16 -77.29
C GLY A 602 11.30 25.34 -77.34
N TRP A 603 10.00 25.03 -77.33
CA TRP A 603 8.92 26.01 -77.32
C TRP A 603 8.38 26.23 -75.89
N ASP A 604 8.29 27.45 -75.47
CA ASP A 604 7.91 27.92 -74.14
C ASP A 604 6.39 28.21 -74.01
N GLY A 605 5.59 27.91 -75.02
CA GLY A 605 4.15 28.16 -75.00
C GLY A 605 3.70 29.55 -75.49
N PHE A 606 4.70 30.38 -75.94
CA PHE A 606 4.39 31.74 -76.46
C PHE A 606 4.56 31.81 -77.99
N SER A 607 3.80 32.70 -78.63
CA SER A 607 3.99 33.08 -80.03
C SER A 607 3.82 34.60 -80.16
N ASN A 608 4.84 35.27 -80.71
CA ASN A 608 4.92 36.75 -80.85
C ASN A 608 4.60 37.47 -79.50
N SER A 609 5.16 37.01 -78.40
CA SER A 609 4.93 37.51 -77.03
C SER A 609 3.52 37.31 -76.45
N ASN A 610 2.66 36.64 -77.20
CA ASN A 610 1.33 36.26 -76.67
C ASN A 610 1.31 34.80 -76.22
N GLU A 611 0.79 34.59 -75.05
CA GLU A 611 0.58 33.23 -74.49
C GLU A 611 -0.44 32.47 -75.34
N ILE A 612 -0.09 31.24 -75.67
CA ILE A 612 -0.95 30.38 -76.47
C ILE A 612 -1.94 29.63 -75.58
N VAL A 613 -3.19 29.42 -76.08
CA VAL A 613 -4.27 28.79 -75.34
C VAL A 613 -4.03 27.31 -75.15
N ALA A 614 -4.36 26.79 -73.97
CA ALA A 614 -4.32 25.34 -73.67
C ALA A 614 -5.12 24.54 -74.72
N GLY A 615 -4.58 23.41 -75.15
CA GLY A 615 -5.20 22.58 -76.18
C GLY A 615 -4.21 21.69 -76.94
N SER A 616 -4.70 21.00 -77.96
CA SER A 616 -3.89 20.09 -78.77
C SER A 616 -3.22 20.82 -79.93
N TYR A 617 -1.95 20.51 -80.13
CA TYR A 617 -1.06 21.07 -81.16
C TYR A 617 -0.39 19.93 -81.92
N VAL A 618 0.08 20.25 -83.13
CA VAL A 618 0.77 19.30 -84.00
C VAL A 618 2.19 19.75 -84.23
N TRP A 619 3.11 18.83 -84.22
CA TRP A 619 4.49 19.10 -84.54
C TRP A 619 4.97 18.25 -85.73
N VAL A 620 5.90 18.80 -86.48
CA VAL A 620 6.70 18.10 -87.49
C VAL A 620 8.17 18.33 -87.20
N LEU A 621 8.99 17.30 -87.41
CA LEU A 621 10.41 17.36 -87.17
C LEU A 621 11.15 16.62 -88.27
N LYS A 622 12.24 17.25 -88.78
CA LYS A 622 13.20 16.57 -89.61
C LYS A 622 14.58 16.72 -89.01
N ALA A 623 15.25 15.59 -88.80
CA ALA A 623 16.55 15.48 -88.19
C ALA A 623 17.39 14.44 -88.91
N VAL A 624 18.72 14.54 -88.75
CA VAL A 624 19.68 13.60 -89.35
C VAL A 624 20.63 13.13 -88.26
N ASP A 625 20.82 11.80 -88.10
CA ASP A 625 21.78 11.28 -87.17
C ASP A 625 23.25 11.34 -87.62
N ALA A 626 24.13 10.83 -86.76
CA ALA A 626 25.57 10.89 -87.03
C ALA A 626 26.02 10.02 -88.25
N ILE A 627 25.19 9.01 -88.65
CA ILE A 627 25.48 8.12 -89.76
C ILE A 627 24.70 8.52 -91.03
N GLY A 628 24.00 9.68 -91.05
CA GLY A 628 23.27 10.20 -92.19
C GLY A 628 21.83 9.71 -92.36
N LYS A 629 21.23 8.92 -91.44
CA LYS A 629 19.85 8.50 -91.52
C LYS A 629 18.92 9.67 -91.22
N ILE A 630 17.93 9.87 -92.06
CA ILE A 630 16.98 10.97 -91.95
C ILE A 630 15.74 10.52 -91.13
N TYR A 631 15.40 11.31 -90.17
CA TYR A 631 14.20 11.18 -89.37
C TYR A 631 13.18 12.24 -89.79
N ASN A 632 12.05 11.83 -90.34
CA ASN A 632 10.92 12.68 -90.65
C ASN A 632 9.77 12.25 -89.71
N LEU A 633 9.55 12.99 -88.68
CA LEU A 633 8.58 12.61 -87.64
C LEU A 633 7.50 13.69 -87.49
N LYS A 634 6.30 13.24 -87.15
CA LYS A 634 5.19 14.14 -86.83
C LYS A 634 4.41 13.54 -85.66
N GLY A 635 3.80 14.39 -84.90
CA GLY A 635 2.94 13.98 -83.78
C GLY A 635 2.12 15.11 -83.23
N SER A 636 1.43 14.82 -82.19
CA SER A 636 0.64 15.82 -81.47
C SER A 636 1.06 15.85 -79.99
N PHE A 637 0.80 16.93 -79.33
CA PHE A 637 0.97 17.11 -77.90
C PHE A 637 -0.14 18.01 -77.35
N VAL A 638 -0.25 18.02 -76.05
CA VAL A 638 -1.22 18.86 -75.33
C VAL A 638 -0.46 19.91 -74.53
N LEU A 639 -0.82 21.17 -74.72
CA LEU A 639 -0.45 22.25 -73.84
C LEU A 639 -1.46 22.31 -72.70
N ILE A 640 -1.02 22.16 -71.52
CA ILE A 640 -1.83 22.20 -70.28
C ILE A 640 -1.40 23.46 -69.52
N LYS A 641 -2.36 24.20 -68.99
CA LYS A 641 -2.10 25.37 -68.11
C LYS A 641 -2.24 24.98 -66.66
#